data_f24464a37fa241c338accf05efc5c411
#
_entry.id   f24464a37fa241c338accf05efc5c411
#
_cell.length_a   1.000
_cell.length_b   1.000
_cell.length_c   1.000
_cell.angle_alpha   90.00
_cell.angle_beta   90.00
_cell.angle_gamma   90.00
#
_symmetry.space_group_name_H-M   'P 1'
#
loop_
_entity.id
_entity.type
_entity.pdbx_description
1 polymer ?
#
loop_
_entity_poly.entity_id
_entity_poly.type
_entity_poly.pdbx_seq_one_letter_code
_entity_poly.pdbx_strand_id
1 'polypeptide(L)'
;MQNKGLVKLFAILFGLVSIYQLSFTFKANSIEDGAKEYAKGDSVKEAQYLDSLSTEKVFNLGVTDYTYNEVKDKAMNLGLDLKGGINVILQVSVKDILKGLANHTSEPAFNKALDDASELQKNSQNTYLEDFYIAFDKIKGDTKLASPDIFANRSLSDEITFDMTDDQVKPIISKKIDESITSAFEVLRKRIDEFGVTSPNIQRLGESGRILVELPGVKDVERAKKLLQSTAQLEFWDAYKGETLVPFIIQANNVLKEEVAAKTETTKNAVADADEASESDSQIDDLLGEAVTDSTKVAVNPLLDLIIGQGYQGGPIVAQFDVKDKQTVLDYLNRPDIRALLPVEQRYVKFAFGMPEKDSDAVGLYALVGNRENVPPMSGAVVTNATQQYDQLGKPAVSMQMNAKGAKVWEEMTGKAYSQQSQIAIVLDNVVYSAPGVTTGPIAGGNSEISGQFTLNEAVDLANVLRAGKLPASADIIQSEVVGPSLGQEAIDSGEISFVIALVLVLLWMLFYYGKAGGFADIAMALNILLMFGVLSGLGAVLTLPGIAGIVLTIGMSVDANVLIYERIREEIANGKSQREAIQDGFSNALSSILDANITTGLTALILFIFGTGPIKGFATTLLIGIVTSLFTAIFITRLLIDWYVNRGGNLDFSTAITKKLFRNINIEFLQKRKIAYIVSGTLIVVSLGSLFTNGLDQGVDFVGGRNYQVRFNEAITPSELMPALEGAFGSADAKTFGSAEQVKISTKYKVNETSAEVDEEIRKELFSALKPHLEGLSYEDFISDNQHKTVGLMKSYKVSPTIADDIKKESFWAVLGSLIVVFLYILLRFKKWQYSLGAVTAVFHDVIIVLGVFSLTYKFMPFNLEIDQAFIAAILTVIGYSLNDTVVVFDRIREYFHEHTGWSLNKVVNVSLSSTLSRTLNTSLTTLVVLLAIFAFGGDSIRGFMFALIVGVVVGTYSSLFIATPIMYDTLAASEKKRKLKEANEVAA
;
A
#
# COMPACT_ATOMS: atom_id res chain seq x y z
N MET A 1 -6.77 -10.00 44.76
CA MET A 1 -7.91 -10.05 43.78
C MET A 1 -9.17 -10.49 44.49
N GLN A 2 -10.15 -9.59 44.57
CA GLN A 2 -11.45 -9.90 45.26
C GLN A 2 -12.33 -10.88 44.48
N ASN A 3 -12.16 -11.07 43.16
CA ASN A 3 -13.01 -11.93 42.32
C ASN A 3 -12.22 -12.93 41.49
N LYS A 4 -11.47 -13.86 42.14
CA LYS A 4 -10.71 -14.92 41.42
C LYS A 4 -11.58 -15.80 40.53
N GLY A 5 -12.86 -16.05 40.96
CA GLY A 5 -13.80 -16.83 40.17
C GLY A 5 -14.20 -16.19 38.85
N LEU A 6 -14.46 -14.87 38.85
CA LEU A 6 -14.80 -14.12 37.66
C LEU A 6 -13.64 -14.09 36.63
N VAL A 7 -12.41 -13.89 37.11
CA VAL A 7 -11.23 -13.90 36.25
C VAL A 7 -11.00 -15.27 35.61
N LYS A 8 -11.19 -16.36 36.37
CA LYS A 8 -11.11 -17.73 35.82
C LYS A 8 -12.16 -17.96 34.75
N LEU A 9 -13.42 -17.58 35.04
CA LEU A 9 -14.52 -17.72 34.09
C LEU A 9 -14.22 -16.96 32.79
N PHE A 10 -13.78 -15.69 32.91
CA PHE A 10 -13.44 -14.85 31.77
C PHE A 10 -12.27 -15.44 30.94
N ALA A 11 -11.21 -15.91 31.60
CA ALA A 11 -10.07 -16.55 30.95
C ALA A 11 -10.46 -17.81 30.16
N ILE A 12 -11.32 -18.66 30.76
CA ILE A 12 -11.83 -19.87 30.11
C ILE A 12 -12.71 -19.51 28.91
N LEU A 13 -13.66 -18.59 29.08
CA LEU A 13 -14.54 -18.15 28.01
C LEU A 13 -13.74 -17.51 26.85
N PHE A 14 -12.79 -16.65 27.17
CA PHE A 14 -11.94 -16.01 26.15
C PHE A 14 -11.09 -17.03 25.40
N GLY A 15 -10.50 -18.02 26.10
CA GLY A 15 -9.79 -19.12 25.47
C GLY A 15 -10.70 -19.99 24.59
N LEU A 16 -11.92 -20.30 25.03
CA LEU A 16 -12.89 -21.07 24.23
C LEU A 16 -13.32 -20.31 22.98
N VAL A 17 -13.59 -19.01 23.09
CA VAL A 17 -13.92 -18.16 21.93
C VAL A 17 -12.74 -18.10 20.96
N SER A 18 -11.51 -18.00 21.44
CA SER A 18 -10.31 -18.01 20.60
C SER A 18 -10.15 -19.34 19.86
N ILE A 19 -10.36 -20.47 20.53
CA ILE A 19 -10.33 -21.81 19.90
C ILE A 19 -11.44 -21.94 18.86
N TYR A 20 -12.64 -21.46 19.18
CA TYR A 20 -13.76 -21.45 18.25
C TYR A 20 -13.44 -20.66 16.99
N GLN A 21 -12.88 -19.44 17.09
CA GLN A 21 -12.52 -18.65 15.93
C GLN A 21 -11.41 -19.30 15.10
N LEU A 22 -10.39 -19.84 15.74
CA LEU A 22 -9.30 -20.52 15.05
C LEU A 22 -9.73 -21.81 14.37
N SER A 23 -10.79 -22.48 14.83
CA SER A 23 -11.29 -23.70 14.20
C SER A 23 -11.73 -23.49 12.75
N PHE A 24 -12.20 -22.29 12.38
CA PHE A 24 -12.54 -21.93 11.01
C PHE A 24 -11.29 -21.87 10.14
N THR A 25 -10.21 -21.25 10.63
CA THR A 25 -8.92 -21.18 9.90
C THR A 25 -8.34 -22.57 9.65
N PHE A 26 -8.34 -23.44 10.66
CA PHE A 26 -7.86 -24.82 10.49
C PHE A 26 -8.70 -25.61 9.49
N LYS A 27 -10.02 -25.41 9.51
CA LYS A 27 -10.92 -26.10 8.58
C LYS A 27 -10.77 -25.56 7.16
N ALA A 28 -10.66 -24.25 6.97
CA ALA A 28 -10.41 -23.64 5.65
C ALA A 28 -9.10 -24.17 5.04
N ASN A 29 -8.01 -24.12 5.80
CA ASN A 29 -6.70 -24.61 5.33
C ASN A 29 -6.77 -26.09 4.97
N SER A 30 -7.42 -26.93 5.77
CA SER A 30 -7.57 -28.37 5.47
C SER A 30 -8.32 -28.63 4.16
N ILE A 31 -9.30 -27.79 3.80
CA ILE A 31 -10.04 -27.90 2.53
C ILE A 31 -9.16 -27.41 1.37
N GLU A 32 -8.47 -26.27 1.54
CA GLU A 32 -7.57 -25.72 0.52
C GLU A 32 -6.39 -26.67 0.22
N ASP A 33 -5.82 -27.32 1.24
CA ASP A 33 -4.76 -28.32 1.06
C ASP A 33 -5.28 -29.58 0.34
N GLY A 34 -6.51 -30.03 0.68
CA GLY A 34 -7.16 -31.11 -0.06
C GLY A 34 -7.43 -30.75 -1.53
N ALA A 35 -7.76 -29.50 -1.82
CA ALA A 35 -7.93 -29.02 -3.18
C ALA A 35 -6.62 -29.01 -3.97
N LYS A 36 -5.51 -28.59 -3.37
CA LYS A 36 -4.18 -28.62 -3.98
C LYS A 36 -3.73 -30.06 -4.27
N GLU A 37 -3.97 -30.98 -3.34
CA GLU A 37 -3.65 -32.42 -3.51
C GLU A 37 -4.47 -33.04 -4.67
N TYR A 38 -5.77 -32.71 -4.76
CA TYR A 38 -6.64 -33.11 -5.85
C TYR A 38 -6.16 -32.56 -7.21
N ALA A 39 -5.81 -31.29 -7.25
CA ALA A 39 -5.46 -30.56 -8.47
C ALA A 39 -4.06 -30.94 -9.01
N LYS A 40 -3.16 -31.45 -8.19
CA LYS A 40 -1.77 -31.83 -8.56
C LYS A 40 -1.04 -30.76 -9.35
N GLY A 41 -1.23 -29.49 -8.97
CA GLY A 41 -0.60 -28.34 -9.61
C GLY A 41 -1.42 -27.70 -10.76
N ASP A 42 -2.59 -28.24 -11.09
CA ASP A 42 -3.51 -27.65 -12.05
C ASP A 42 -4.43 -26.64 -11.37
N SER A 43 -4.14 -25.34 -11.54
CA SER A 43 -4.88 -24.25 -10.89
C SER A 43 -6.37 -24.17 -11.30
N VAL A 44 -6.72 -24.65 -12.49
CA VAL A 44 -8.11 -24.66 -12.97
C VAL A 44 -8.92 -25.74 -12.24
N LYS A 45 -8.33 -26.92 -12.05
CA LYS A 45 -8.96 -28.01 -11.29
C LYS A 45 -9.08 -27.68 -9.81
N GLU A 46 -8.09 -26.98 -9.24
CA GLU A 46 -8.15 -26.47 -7.86
C GLU A 46 -9.33 -25.53 -7.69
N ALA A 47 -9.46 -24.54 -8.58
CA ALA A 47 -10.56 -23.58 -8.54
C ALA A 47 -11.93 -24.27 -8.70
N GLN A 48 -12.08 -25.19 -9.64
CA GLN A 48 -13.31 -25.97 -9.85
C GLN A 48 -13.67 -26.82 -8.63
N TYR A 49 -12.70 -27.43 -7.98
CA TYR A 49 -12.92 -28.21 -6.75
C TYR A 49 -13.42 -27.32 -5.60
N LEU A 50 -12.78 -26.18 -5.38
CA LEU A 50 -13.19 -25.21 -4.33
C LEU A 50 -14.56 -24.61 -4.64
N ASP A 51 -14.86 -24.32 -5.90
CA ASP A 51 -16.16 -23.80 -6.33
C ASP A 51 -17.27 -24.84 -6.08
N SER A 52 -17.01 -26.11 -6.36
CA SER A 52 -17.97 -27.19 -6.08
C SER A 52 -18.33 -27.30 -4.58
N LEU A 53 -17.40 -26.94 -3.69
CA LEU A 53 -17.61 -26.95 -2.24
C LEU A 53 -18.19 -25.62 -1.72
N SER A 54 -18.26 -24.57 -2.53
CA SER A 54 -18.61 -23.21 -2.11
C SER A 54 -19.91 -23.12 -1.28
N THR A 55 -20.93 -23.87 -1.70
CA THR A 55 -22.25 -23.94 -1.07
C THR A 55 -22.49 -25.21 -0.27
N GLU A 56 -21.55 -26.16 -0.25
CA GLU A 56 -21.68 -27.40 0.51
C GLU A 56 -21.38 -27.16 2.01
N LYS A 57 -22.10 -27.89 2.86
CA LYS A 57 -21.88 -27.87 4.31
C LYS A 57 -20.65 -28.69 4.66
N VAL A 58 -19.53 -28.00 4.92
CA VAL A 58 -18.22 -28.62 5.13
C VAL A 58 -17.77 -28.64 6.59
N PHE A 59 -18.44 -27.90 7.48
CA PHE A 59 -18.06 -27.78 8.87
C PHE A 59 -19.27 -27.73 9.81
N ASN A 60 -19.31 -28.68 10.77
CA ASN A 60 -20.36 -28.81 11.77
C ASN A 60 -19.76 -28.62 13.17
N LEU A 61 -20.26 -27.66 13.94
CA LEU A 61 -19.86 -27.38 15.33
C LEU A 61 -20.93 -27.84 16.35
N GLY A 62 -21.82 -28.73 15.98
CA GLY A 62 -22.82 -29.32 16.82
C GLY A 62 -24.11 -28.50 16.97
N VAL A 63 -24.05 -27.18 16.68
CA VAL A 63 -25.20 -26.26 16.77
C VAL A 63 -25.59 -25.74 15.40
N THR A 64 -24.59 -25.50 14.54
CA THR A 64 -24.77 -24.89 13.21
C THR A 64 -23.81 -25.55 12.22
N ASP A 65 -24.32 -25.78 11.01
CA ASP A 65 -23.52 -26.19 9.85
C ASP A 65 -23.06 -24.95 9.10
N TYR A 66 -21.81 -24.96 8.65
CA TYR A 66 -21.22 -23.90 7.86
C TYR A 66 -20.83 -24.39 6.46
N THR A 67 -21.13 -23.58 5.44
CA THR A 67 -20.64 -23.80 4.07
C THR A 67 -19.17 -23.45 3.97
N TYR A 68 -18.49 -23.85 2.87
CA TYR A 68 -17.10 -23.49 2.65
C TYR A 68 -16.90 -21.97 2.62
N ASN A 69 -17.79 -21.23 1.95
CA ASN A 69 -17.72 -19.75 1.90
C ASN A 69 -17.84 -19.14 3.30
N GLU A 70 -18.79 -19.59 4.11
CA GLU A 70 -18.92 -19.08 5.50
C GLU A 70 -17.73 -19.44 6.40
N VAL A 71 -17.11 -20.61 6.18
CA VAL A 71 -15.88 -21.00 6.88
C VAL A 71 -14.72 -20.09 6.46
N LYS A 72 -14.62 -19.82 5.19
CA LYS A 72 -13.56 -18.98 4.61
C LYS A 72 -13.66 -17.52 5.05
N ASP A 73 -14.87 -16.96 5.11
CA ASP A 73 -15.14 -15.60 5.58
C ASP A 73 -14.78 -15.39 7.05
N LYS A 74 -14.85 -16.47 7.85
CA LYS A 74 -14.53 -16.46 9.29
C LYS A 74 -13.07 -16.90 9.57
N ALA A 75 -12.36 -17.41 8.58
CA ALA A 75 -10.96 -17.80 8.71
C ALA A 75 -10.07 -16.54 8.85
N MET A 76 -8.85 -16.74 9.31
CA MET A 76 -7.87 -15.66 9.42
C MET A 76 -7.46 -15.16 8.03
N ASN A 77 -7.55 -13.85 7.83
CA ASN A 77 -7.18 -13.21 6.57
C ASN A 77 -5.66 -13.07 6.47
N LEU A 78 -5.09 -13.57 5.37
CA LEU A 78 -3.68 -13.37 5.03
C LEU A 78 -3.54 -12.18 4.08
N GLY A 79 -2.55 -11.34 4.34
CA GLY A 79 -2.25 -10.16 3.53
C GLY A 79 -1.57 -10.50 2.21
N LEU A 80 -1.38 -9.46 1.41
CA LEU A 80 -0.74 -9.52 0.11
C LEU A 80 0.64 -10.19 0.15
N ASP A 81 1.46 -9.82 1.13
CA ASP A 81 2.82 -10.33 1.29
C ASP A 81 2.90 -11.85 1.52
N LEU A 82 1.80 -12.45 1.99
CA LEU A 82 1.72 -13.88 2.34
C LEU A 82 0.96 -14.69 1.30
N LYS A 83 -0.07 -14.11 0.68
CA LYS A 83 -0.97 -14.79 -0.25
C LYS A 83 -0.66 -14.49 -1.72
N GLY A 84 0.18 -13.46 -1.95
CA GLY A 84 0.33 -12.86 -3.27
C GLY A 84 -0.90 -12.04 -3.67
N GLY A 85 -0.89 -11.46 -4.87
CA GLY A 85 -1.97 -10.65 -5.39
C GLY A 85 -1.58 -9.21 -5.67
N ILE A 86 -2.54 -8.27 -5.56
CA ILE A 86 -2.33 -6.87 -5.87
C ILE A 86 -2.85 -5.93 -4.78
N ASN A 87 -2.09 -4.88 -4.51
CA ASN A 87 -2.48 -3.71 -3.73
C ASN A 87 -2.33 -2.47 -4.62
N VAL A 88 -3.39 -1.66 -4.74
CA VAL A 88 -3.35 -0.42 -5.51
C VAL A 88 -3.93 0.74 -4.72
N ILE A 89 -3.36 1.93 -4.94
CA ILE A 89 -4.01 3.19 -4.58
C ILE A 89 -4.51 3.83 -5.86
N LEU A 90 -5.83 3.99 -5.92
CA LEU A 90 -6.53 4.67 -7.00
C LEU A 90 -6.72 6.14 -6.62
N GLN A 91 -6.47 7.05 -7.55
CA GLN A 91 -6.82 8.46 -7.45
C GLN A 91 -8.01 8.72 -8.34
N VAL A 92 -9.15 9.08 -7.77
CA VAL A 92 -10.32 9.53 -8.53
C VAL A 92 -10.02 10.90 -9.13
N SER A 93 -10.24 11.07 -10.43
CA SER A 93 -9.94 12.30 -11.17
C SER A 93 -10.89 13.44 -10.78
N VAL A 94 -10.42 14.35 -9.92
CA VAL A 94 -11.16 15.56 -9.57
C VAL A 94 -11.38 16.45 -10.80
N LYS A 95 -10.44 16.44 -11.77
CA LYS A 95 -10.56 17.11 -13.06
C LYS A 95 -11.80 16.65 -13.81
N ASP A 96 -12.03 15.34 -13.89
CA ASP A 96 -13.18 14.77 -14.59
C ASP A 96 -14.49 15.02 -13.84
N ILE A 97 -14.45 15.00 -12.50
CA ILE A 97 -15.60 15.40 -11.67
C ILE A 97 -15.99 16.83 -11.97
N LEU A 98 -15.04 17.78 -11.97
CA LEU A 98 -15.28 19.19 -12.28
C LEU A 98 -15.85 19.38 -13.69
N LYS A 99 -15.29 18.67 -14.69
CA LYS A 99 -15.82 18.65 -16.07
C LYS A 99 -17.26 18.14 -16.11
N GLY A 100 -17.53 17.04 -15.39
CA GLY A 100 -18.88 16.47 -15.29
C GLY A 100 -19.88 17.41 -14.62
N LEU A 101 -19.51 18.05 -13.50
CA LEU A 101 -20.34 19.04 -12.81
C LEU A 101 -20.61 20.29 -13.66
N ALA A 102 -19.68 20.68 -14.53
CA ALA A 102 -19.82 21.75 -15.49
C ALA A 102 -20.47 21.31 -16.82
N ASN A 103 -21.08 20.10 -16.87
CA ASN A 103 -21.69 19.53 -18.07
C ASN A 103 -20.78 19.55 -19.31
N HIS A 104 -19.47 19.27 -19.12
CA HIS A 104 -18.44 19.30 -20.17
C HIS A 104 -18.42 20.61 -20.95
N THR A 105 -18.52 21.73 -20.24
CA THR A 105 -18.54 23.08 -20.82
C THR A 105 -17.34 23.33 -21.75
N SER A 106 -17.58 24.15 -22.78
CA SER A 106 -16.54 24.65 -23.68
C SER A 106 -15.98 26.02 -23.24
N GLU A 107 -16.32 26.52 -22.05
CA GLU A 107 -15.83 27.80 -21.55
C GLU A 107 -14.28 27.81 -21.47
N PRO A 108 -13.62 28.73 -22.25
CA PRO A 108 -12.16 28.66 -22.37
C PRO A 108 -11.43 28.91 -21.05
N ALA A 109 -11.93 29.83 -20.21
CA ALA A 109 -11.31 30.13 -18.92
C ALA A 109 -11.36 28.91 -17.99
N PHE A 110 -12.49 28.18 -17.96
CA PHE A 110 -12.66 26.99 -17.14
C PHE A 110 -11.72 25.85 -17.60
N ASN A 111 -11.71 25.55 -18.90
CA ASN A 111 -10.89 24.46 -19.43
C ASN A 111 -9.40 24.75 -19.27
N LYS A 112 -8.98 25.99 -19.54
CA LYS A 112 -7.58 26.39 -19.30
C LYS A 112 -7.21 26.34 -17.82
N ALA A 113 -8.11 26.71 -16.90
CA ALA A 113 -7.86 26.58 -15.47
C ALA A 113 -7.66 25.11 -15.03
N LEU A 114 -8.40 24.17 -15.64
CA LEU A 114 -8.20 22.73 -15.39
C LEU A 114 -6.83 22.24 -15.89
N ASP A 115 -6.36 22.75 -17.03
CA ASP A 115 -5.05 22.36 -17.57
C ASP A 115 -3.92 23.00 -16.77
N ASP A 116 -4.03 24.29 -16.45
CA ASP A 116 -3.06 25.01 -15.59
C ASP A 116 -2.99 24.39 -14.19
N ALA A 117 -4.11 23.92 -13.61
CA ALA A 117 -4.15 23.19 -12.35
C ALA A 117 -3.38 21.86 -12.44
N SER A 118 -3.50 21.14 -13.56
CA SER A 118 -2.76 19.90 -13.79
C SER A 118 -1.25 20.14 -13.85
N GLU A 119 -0.80 21.26 -14.39
CA GLU A 119 0.61 21.66 -14.40
C GLU A 119 1.09 22.14 -13.02
N LEU A 120 0.25 22.91 -12.30
CA LEU A 120 0.56 23.35 -10.94
C LEU A 120 0.75 22.15 -10.00
N GLN A 121 -0.12 21.13 -10.11
CA GLN A 121 -0.09 19.94 -9.25
C GLN A 121 1.23 19.15 -9.34
N LYS A 122 1.98 19.26 -10.45
CA LYS A 122 3.29 18.62 -10.57
C LYS A 122 4.31 19.13 -9.54
N ASN A 123 4.14 20.37 -9.08
CA ASN A 123 5.08 21.06 -8.17
C ASN A 123 4.39 21.64 -6.92
N SER A 124 3.09 21.54 -6.81
CA SER A 124 2.27 22.07 -5.71
C SER A 124 2.06 21.03 -4.62
N GLN A 125 1.86 21.50 -3.39
CA GLN A 125 1.46 20.69 -2.24
C GLN A 125 -0.04 20.75 -1.96
N ASN A 126 -0.80 21.50 -2.77
CA ASN A 126 -2.23 21.68 -2.63
C ASN A 126 -3.00 20.48 -3.20
N THR A 127 -4.28 20.40 -2.88
CA THR A 127 -5.19 19.48 -3.58
C THR A 127 -5.44 20.01 -5.01
N TYR A 128 -5.81 19.11 -5.93
CA TYR A 128 -6.16 19.53 -7.31
C TYR A 128 -7.25 20.62 -7.33
N LEU A 129 -8.20 20.54 -6.41
CA LEU A 129 -9.27 21.54 -6.30
C LEU A 129 -8.76 22.92 -5.89
N GLU A 130 -7.81 22.97 -4.96
CA GLU A 130 -7.18 24.23 -4.55
C GLU A 130 -6.34 24.82 -5.68
N ASP A 131 -5.55 23.99 -6.38
CA ASP A 131 -4.78 24.44 -7.55
C ASP A 131 -5.70 24.90 -8.69
N PHE A 132 -6.84 24.23 -8.89
CA PHE A 132 -7.87 24.70 -9.83
C PHE A 132 -8.41 26.09 -9.46
N TYR A 133 -8.73 26.34 -8.20
CA TYR A 133 -9.18 27.66 -7.78
C TYR A 133 -8.11 28.72 -7.96
N ILE A 134 -6.85 28.43 -7.65
CA ILE A 134 -5.71 29.32 -7.87
C ILE A 134 -5.54 29.64 -9.37
N ALA A 135 -5.61 28.61 -10.21
CA ALA A 135 -5.50 28.77 -11.67
C ALA A 135 -6.69 29.57 -12.23
N PHE A 136 -7.92 29.24 -11.81
CA PHE A 136 -9.13 29.91 -12.26
C PHE A 136 -9.12 31.39 -11.85
N ASP A 137 -8.79 31.72 -10.61
CA ASP A 137 -8.71 33.09 -10.11
C ASP A 137 -7.71 33.97 -10.89
N LYS A 138 -6.65 33.38 -11.48
CA LYS A 138 -5.66 34.09 -12.30
C LYS A 138 -6.18 34.45 -13.69
N ILE A 139 -7.05 33.64 -14.30
CA ILE A 139 -7.43 33.74 -15.72
C ILE A 139 -8.90 34.03 -15.94
N LYS A 140 -9.75 33.99 -14.91
CA LYS A 140 -11.21 34.09 -15.00
C LYS A 140 -11.73 35.45 -15.60
N GLY A 141 -10.98 36.56 -15.49
CA GLY A 141 -11.48 37.88 -15.87
C GLY A 141 -12.79 38.18 -15.18
N ASP A 142 -13.85 38.45 -15.98
CA ASP A 142 -15.22 38.69 -15.50
C ASP A 142 -16.04 37.40 -15.31
N THR A 143 -15.51 36.23 -15.68
CA THR A 143 -16.20 34.94 -15.58
C THR A 143 -16.23 34.46 -14.12
N LYS A 144 -17.43 34.05 -13.65
CA LYS A 144 -17.64 33.54 -12.29
C LYS A 144 -17.83 32.02 -12.32
N LEU A 145 -17.48 31.32 -11.23
CA LEU A 145 -17.85 29.93 -11.04
C LEU A 145 -19.36 29.68 -11.10
N ALA A 146 -20.16 30.67 -10.63
CA ALA A 146 -21.63 30.69 -10.71
C ALA A 146 -22.17 30.98 -12.10
N SER A 147 -21.35 30.96 -13.18
CA SER A 147 -21.84 31.14 -14.54
C SER A 147 -22.75 29.96 -14.95
N PRO A 148 -23.83 30.24 -15.71
CA PRO A 148 -24.67 29.21 -16.34
C PRO A 148 -23.88 28.26 -17.25
N ASP A 149 -22.79 28.76 -17.83
CA ASP A 149 -21.88 27.97 -18.67
C ASP A 149 -20.91 27.11 -17.86
N ILE A 150 -20.85 27.26 -16.53
CA ILE A 150 -19.97 26.48 -15.63
C ILE A 150 -20.85 25.72 -14.61
N PHE A 151 -21.06 26.26 -13.41
CA PHE A 151 -21.73 25.51 -12.33
C PHE A 151 -23.18 25.95 -12.04
N ALA A 152 -23.64 27.17 -12.46
CA ALA A 152 -25.06 27.52 -12.37
C ALA A 152 -25.86 26.88 -13.51
N ASN A 153 -25.55 25.63 -13.86
CA ASN A 153 -26.20 24.89 -14.92
C ASN A 153 -27.44 24.13 -14.40
N ARG A 154 -28.20 23.52 -15.31
CA ARG A 154 -29.46 22.84 -14.99
C ARG A 154 -29.33 21.74 -13.95
N SER A 155 -28.19 21.07 -13.88
CA SER A 155 -27.97 19.96 -12.93
C SER A 155 -27.69 20.43 -11.50
N LEU A 156 -27.23 21.65 -11.33
CA LEU A 156 -26.90 22.25 -10.03
C LEU A 156 -27.76 23.46 -9.66
N SER A 157 -28.81 23.75 -10.47
CA SER A 157 -29.69 24.95 -10.32
C SER A 157 -30.39 25.04 -8.97
N ASP A 158 -30.59 23.93 -8.26
CA ASP A 158 -31.19 23.89 -6.93
C ASP A 158 -30.24 24.37 -5.82
N GLU A 159 -28.92 24.30 -6.07
CA GLU A 159 -27.87 24.59 -5.07
C GLU A 159 -27.01 25.82 -5.46
N ILE A 160 -26.82 26.09 -6.76
CA ILE A 160 -25.97 27.18 -7.27
C ILE A 160 -26.82 28.10 -8.17
N THR A 161 -26.94 29.34 -7.73
CA THR A 161 -27.62 30.38 -8.49
C THR A 161 -26.63 31.39 -9.05
N PHE A 162 -26.95 32.04 -10.16
CA PHE A 162 -26.07 32.96 -10.89
C PHE A 162 -25.56 34.15 -10.06
N ASP A 163 -26.31 34.57 -9.05
CA ASP A 163 -26.00 35.71 -8.17
C ASP A 163 -24.95 35.34 -7.08
N MET A 164 -24.64 34.07 -6.89
CA MET A 164 -23.66 33.64 -5.91
C MET A 164 -22.23 34.11 -6.26
N THR A 165 -21.44 34.34 -5.21
CA THR A 165 -20.01 34.62 -5.36
C THR A 165 -19.22 33.31 -5.46
N ASP A 166 -18.01 33.38 -6.01
CA ASP A 166 -17.13 32.21 -6.11
C ASP A 166 -16.89 31.57 -4.74
N ASP A 167 -16.76 32.39 -3.67
CA ASP A 167 -16.54 31.85 -2.31
C ASP A 167 -17.75 31.10 -1.73
N GLN A 168 -18.95 31.40 -2.21
CA GLN A 168 -20.18 30.68 -1.87
C GLN A 168 -20.31 29.37 -2.67
N VAL A 169 -19.77 29.34 -3.89
CA VAL A 169 -19.78 28.17 -4.77
C VAL A 169 -18.73 27.13 -4.35
N LYS A 170 -17.53 27.58 -3.94
CA LYS A 170 -16.41 26.68 -3.56
C LYS A 170 -16.81 25.56 -2.58
N PRO A 171 -17.49 25.82 -1.44
CA PRO A 171 -17.88 24.75 -0.51
C PRO A 171 -18.93 23.79 -1.09
N ILE A 172 -19.82 24.29 -1.98
CA ILE A 172 -20.81 23.43 -2.64
C ILE A 172 -20.12 22.47 -3.59
N ILE A 173 -19.17 22.95 -4.39
CA ILE A 173 -18.39 22.12 -5.31
C ILE A 173 -17.53 21.10 -4.54
N SER A 174 -16.90 21.52 -3.44
CA SER A 174 -16.13 20.59 -2.58
C SER A 174 -17.01 19.46 -2.06
N LYS A 175 -18.23 19.76 -1.61
CA LYS A 175 -19.22 18.76 -1.18
C LYS A 175 -19.62 17.82 -2.34
N LYS A 176 -19.87 18.36 -3.54
CA LYS A 176 -20.22 17.55 -4.73
C LYS A 176 -19.07 16.62 -5.15
N ILE A 177 -17.84 17.06 -5.02
CA ILE A 177 -16.67 16.23 -5.27
C ILE A 177 -16.61 15.08 -4.26
N ASP A 178 -16.82 15.35 -2.97
CA ASP A 178 -16.83 14.30 -1.94
C ASP A 178 -17.98 13.28 -2.14
N GLU A 179 -19.17 13.76 -2.52
CA GLU A 179 -20.30 12.91 -2.92
C GLU A 179 -19.94 12.02 -4.12
N SER A 180 -19.23 12.56 -5.12
CA SER A 180 -18.77 11.83 -6.30
C SER A 180 -17.69 10.78 -5.94
N ILE A 181 -16.74 11.13 -5.07
CA ILE A 181 -15.72 10.20 -4.58
C ILE A 181 -16.37 9.07 -3.78
N THR A 182 -17.37 9.39 -2.94
CA THR A 182 -18.14 8.39 -2.19
C THR A 182 -18.87 7.42 -3.13
N SER A 183 -19.48 7.96 -4.18
CA SER A 183 -20.12 7.14 -5.22
C SER A 183 -19.13 6.25 -5.95
N ALA A 184 -17.94 6.78 -6.29
CA ALA A 184 -16.87 5.99 -6.92
C ALA A 184 -16.43 4.84 -6.00
N PHE A 185 -16.27 5.10 -4.71
CA PHE A 185 -15.92 4.09 -3.72
C PHE A 185 -16.97 2.96 -3.66
N GLU A 186 -18.26 3.28 -3.63
CA GLU A 186 -19.32 2.27 -3.60
C GLU A 186 -19.40 1.45 -4.90
N VAL A 187 -19.15 2.07 -6.05
CA VAL A 187 -19.09 1.35 -7.34
C VAL A 187 -17.89 0.40 -7.37
N LEU A 188 -16.71 0.87 -6.97
CA LEU A 188 -15.50 0.04 -6.89
C LEU A 188 -15.70 -1.13 -5.92
N ARG A 189 -16.32 -0.89 -4.76
CA ARG A 189 -16.64 -1.93 -3.80
C ARG A 189 -17.52 -3.02 -4.41
N LYS A 190 -18.60 -2.65 -5.10
CA LYS A 190 -19.47 -3.61 -5.79
C LYS A 190 -18.72 -4.42 -6.85
N ARG A 191 -17.83 -3.78 -7.63
CA ARG A 191 -17.03 -4.48 -8.64
C ARG A 191 -16.10 -5.50 -8.01
N ILE A 192 -15.47 -5.12 -6.90
CA ILE A 192 -14.54 -5.99 -6.16
C ILE A 192 -15.29 -7.18 -5.56
N ASP A 193 -16.46 -6.95 -4.97
CA ASP A 193 -17.31 -8.01 -4.41
C ASP A 193 -17.74 -9.03 -5.49
N GLU A 194 -18.07 -8.55 -6.71
CA GLU A 194 -18.44 -9.38 -7.87
C GLU A 194 -17.23 -10.09 -8.52
N PHE A 195 -16.00 -9.60 -8.29
CA PHE A 195 -14.80 -10.20 -8.86
C PHE A 195 -14.43 -11.55 -8.21
N GLY A 196 -15.01 -11.84 -7.04
CA GLY A 196 -14.86 -13.14 -6.38
C GLY A 196 -13.54 -13.34 -5.65
N VAL A 197 -12.83 -12.26 -5.31
CA VAL A 197 -11.63 -12.31 -4.48
C VAL A 197 -12.04 -12.51 -3.01
N THR A 198 -11.33 -13.38 -2.32
CA THR A 198 -11.59 -13.67 -0.90
C THR A 198 -11.02 -12.55 -0.05
N SER A 199 -11.86 -11.94 0.79
CA SER A 199 -11.45 -10.92 1.77
C SER A 199 -10.76 -9.69 1.15
N PRO A 200 -11.34 -9.04 0.14
CA PRO A 200 -10.79 -7.81 -0.39
C PRO A 200 -10.86 -6.72 0.67
N ASN A 201 -9.87 -5.83 0.69
CA ASN A 201 -9.87 -4.65 1.55
C ASN A 201 -9.99 -3.41 0.67
N ILE A 202 -10.99 -2.57 0.95
CA ILE A 202 -11.15 -1.28 0.27
C ILE A 202 -11.34 -0.18 1.31
N GLN A 203 -10.55 0.88 1.21
CA GLN A 203 -10.55 1.99 2.15
C GLN A 203 -10.36 3.33 1.46
N ARG A 204 -11.08 4.37 1.88
CA ARG A 204 -10.78 5.75 1.49
C ARG A 204 -9.58 6.25 2.30
N LEU A 205 -8.63 6.91 1.64
CA LEU A 205 -7.46 7.51 2.26
C LEU A 205 -7.64 9.03 2.35
N GLY A 206 -8.05 9.50 3.52
CA GLY A 206 -8.28 10.93 3.76
C GLY A 206 -9.36 11.54 2.86
N GLU A 207 -9.26 12.85 2.62
CA GLU A 207 -10.19 13.64 1.78
C GLU A 207 -9.66 13.84 0.35
N SER A 208 -8.52 13.26 0.00
CA SER A 208 -7.80 13.49 -1.25
C SER A 208 -8.38 12.78 -2.48
N GLY A 209 -9.49 12.05 -2.34
CA GLY A 209 -10.06 11.22 -3.42
C GLY A 209 -9.28 9.96 -3.73
N ARG A 210 -8.45 9.51 -2.81
CA ARG A 210 -7.65 8.27 -2.91
C ARG A 210 -8.40 7.10 -2.31
N ILE A 211 -8.32 5.96 -2.98
CA ILE A 211 -8.95 4.70 -2.57
C ILE A 211 -7.90 3.60 -2.60
N LEU A 212 -7.62 3.02 -1.43
CA LEU A 212 -6.79 1.82 -1.30
C LEU A 212 -7.64 0.60 -1.63
N VAL A 213 -7.13 -0.27 -2.47
CA VAL A 213 -7.73 -1.56 -2.84
C VAL A 213 -6.67 -2.65 -2.70
N GLU A 214 -6.91 -3.60 -1.82
CA GLU A 214 -6.06 -4.78 -1.66
C GLU A 214 -6.86 -6.03 -2.05
N LEU A 215 -6.32 -6.81 -2.99
CA LEU A 215 -6.92 -8.04 -3.51
C LEU A 215 -5.96 -9.22 -3.29
N PRO A 216 -5.91 -9.78 -2.07
CA PRO A 216 -5.04 -10.91 -1.78
C PRO A 216 -5.48 -12.16 -2.53
N GLY A 217 -4.52 -12.88 -3.11
CA GLY A 217 -4.76 -14.14 -3.82
C GLY A 217 -5.41 -13.99 -5.19
N VAL A 218 -5.50 -12.76 -5.73
CA VAL A 218 -5.91 -12.57 -7.12
C VAL A 218 -4.87 -13.18 -8.05
N LYS A 219 -5.31 -14.00 -9.01
CA LYS A 219 -4.42 -14.71 -9.95
C LYS A 219 -4.17 -13.94 -11.24
N ASP A 220 -5.11 -13.09 -11.66
CA ASP A 220 -5.03 -12.28 -12.87
C ASP A 220 -4.99 -10.80 -12.50
N VAL A 221 -3.77 -10.31 -12.29
CA VAL A 221 -3.51 -8.94 -11.85
C VAL A 221 -3.91 -7.92 -12.91
N GLU A 222 -3.64 -8.19 -14.18
CA GLU A 222 -3.95 -7.24 -15.26
C GLU A 222 -5.45 -7.09 -15.48
N ARG A 223 -6.17 -8.19 -15.38
CA ARG A 223 -7.64 -8.17 -15.38
C ARG A 223 -8.20 -7.37 -14.22
N ALA A 224 -7.64 -7.54 -13.01
CA ALA A 224 -8.03 -6.75 -11.84
C ALA A 224 -7.78 -5.26 -12.04
N LYS A 225 -6.60 -4.87 -12.55
CA LYS A 225 -6.28 -3.47 -12.86
C LYS A 225 -7.25 -2.85 -13.88
N LYS A 226 -7.51 -3.54 -14.99
CA LYS A 226 -8.48 -3.11 -16.01
C LYS A 226 -9.86 -2.89 -15.41
N LEU A 227 -10.33 -3.82 -14.56
CA LEU A 227 -11.63 -3.72 -13.91
C LEU A 227 -11.72 -2.52 -12.95
N LEU A 228 -10.65 -2.23 -12.23
CA LEU A 228 -10.59 -1.12 -11.29
C LEU A 228 -10.52 0.24 -12.00
N GLN A 229 -9.81 0.35 -13.12
CA GLN A 229 -9.64 1.59 -13.87
C GLN A 229 -10.78 1.87 -14.86
N SER A 230 -11.49 0.85 -15.32
CA SER A 230 -12.62 1.01 -16.26
C SER A 230 -13.68 1.96 -15.69
N THR A 231 -14.04 3.00 -16.42
CA THR A 231 -15.14 3.90 -16.02
C THR A 231 -16.49 3.26 -16.19
N ALA A 232 -16.59 2.17 -16.96
CA ALA A 232 -17.83 1.47 -17.34
C ALA A 232 -18.84 2.43 -18.00
N GLN A 233 -18.34 3.36 -18.76
CA GLN A 233 -19.19 4.28 -19.53
C GLN A 233 -19.75 3.56 -20.76
N LEU A 234 -20.85 2.84 -20.54
CA LEU A 234 -21.60 2.22 -21.64
C LEU A 234 -22.41 3.28 -22.37
N GLU A 235 -22.24 3.32 -23.68
CA GLU A 235 -22.91 4.21 -24.61
C GLU A 235 -23.45 3.44 -25.79
N PHE A 236 -24.66 3.81 -26.26
CA PHE A 236 -25.26 3.25 -27.46
C PHE A 236 -25.37 4.37 -28.49
N TRP A 237 -24.74 4.16 -29.64
CA TRP A 237 -24.68 5.12 -30.73
C TRP A 237 -25.18 4.53 -32.02
N ASP A 238 -25.94 5.29 -32.82
CA ASP A 238 -26.12 4.91 -34.20
C ASP A 238 -24.77 4.99 -34.93
N ALA A 239 -24.44 4.03 -35.77
CA ALA A 239 -23.23 4.02 -36.57
C ALA A 239 -23.50 4.40 -38.04
N TYR A 240 -22.63 5.20 -38.62
CA TYR A 240 -22.62 5.38 -40.07
C TYR A 240 -22.10 4.14 -40.76
N LYS A 241 -22.56 3.90 -42.01
CA LYS A 241 -21.95 2.90 -42.88
C LYS A 241 -20.54 3.37 -43.25
N GLY A 242 -19.54 2.52 -43.07
CA GLY A 242 -18.14 2.89 -43.27
C GLY A 242 -17.83 3.49 -44.63
N GLU A 243 -18.47 2.97 -45.67
CA GLU A 243 -18.33 3.46 -47.05
C GLU A 243 -18.71 4.94 -47.22
N THR A 244 -19.58 5.49 -46.39
CA THR A 244 -20.01 6.89 -46.49
C THR A 244 -18.92 7.88 -46.06
N LEU A 245 -17.93 7.43 -45.30
CA LEU A 245 -16.80 8.24 -44.79
C LEU A 245 -15.51 8.10 -45.62
N VAL A 246 -15.46 7.14 -46.56
CA VAL A 246 -14.28 6.95 -47.43
C VAL A 246 -13.87 8.21 -48.20
N PRO A 247 -14.82 8.98 -48.80
CA PRO A 247 -14.46 10.25 -49.47
C PRO A 247 -13.81 11.26 -48.53
N PHE A 248 -14.26 11.32 -47.27
CA PHE A 248 -13.68 12.20 -46.25
C PHE A 248 -12.25 11.74 -45.89
N ILE A 249 -11.99 10.45 -45.70
CA ILE A 249 -10.65 9.91 -45.40
C ILE A 249 -9.65 10.26 -46.53
N ILE A 250 -10.10 10.17 -47.81
CA ILE A 250 -9.25 10.53 -48.96
C ILE A 250 -8.96 12.04 -48.94
N GLN A 251 -9.94 12.88 -48.67
CA GLN A 251 -9.76 14.34 -48.59
C GLN A 251 -8.83 14.71 -47.45
N ALA A 252 -9.03 14.11 -46.25
CA ALA A 252 -8.15 14.28 -45.09
C ALA A 252 -6.69 13.94 -45.42
N ASN A 253 -6.46 12.80 -46.08
CA ASN A 253 -5.15 12.40 -46.49
C ASN A 253 -4.50 13.40 -47.44
N ASN A 254 -5.25 13.99 -48.40
CA ASN A 254 -4.72 14.98 -49.33
C ASN A 254 -4.24 16.24 -48.60
N VAL A 255 -5.01 16.74 -47.62
CA VAL A 255 -4.59 17.90 -46.81
C VAL A 255 -3.34 17.58 -46.01
N LEU A 256 -3.27 16.42 -45.39
CA LEU A 256 -2.06 15.98 -44.63
C LEU A 256 -0.85 15.81 -45.54
N LYS A 257 -1.03 15.34 -46.77
CA LYS A 257 0.02 15.16 -47.76
C LYS A 257 0.60 16.51 -48.22
N GLU A 258 -0.26 17.52 -48.49
CA GLU A 258 0.16 18.86 -48.82
C GLU A 258 1.00 19.49 -47.72
N GLU A 259 0.64 19.29 -46.45
CA GLU A 259 1.39 19.77 -45.31
C GLU A 259 2.78 19.10 -45.15
N VAL A 260 2.85 17.78 -45.34
CA VAL A 260 4.14 17.05 -45.32
C VAL A 260 5.04 17.50 -46.43
N ALA A 261 4.48 17.72 -47.67
CA ALA A 261 5.24 18.26 -48.79
C ALA A 261 5.79 19.68 -48.51
N ALA A 262 4.96 20.56 -47.93
CA ALA A 262 5.35 21.92 -47.57
C ALA A 262 6.46 21.95 -46.49
N LYS A 263 6.38 21.08 -45.48
CA LYS A 263 7.42 20.94 -44.45
C LYS A 263 8.73 20.43 -45.03
N THR A 264 8.67 19.52 -46.01
CA THR A 264 9.85 18.95 -46.68
C THR A 264 10.53 20.01 -47.56
N GLU A 265 9.76 20.89 -48.23
CA GLU A 265 10.31 22.01 -49.01
C GLU A 265 10.92 23.09 -48.12
N THR A 266 10.30 23.39 -46.97
CA THR A 266 10.81 24.37 -45.99
C THR A 266 12.15 23.88 -45.38
N THR A 267 12.25 22.58 -45.11
CA THR A 267 13.50 21.99 -44.60
C THR A 267 14.61 21.99 -45.65
N LYS A 268 14.29 21.77 -46.92
CA LYS A 268 15.26 21.90 -48.03
C LYS A 268 15.73 23.33 -48.24
N ASN A 269 14.85 24.32 -48.11
CA ASN A 269 15.24 25.73 -48.24
C ASN A 269 16.03 26.22 -47.01
N ALA A 270 15.75 25.71 -45.81
CA ALA A 270 16.54 26.03 -44.62
C ALA A 270 17.92 25.42 -44.60
N VAL A 271 18.14 24.29 -45.31
CA VAL A 271 19.44 23.68 -45.52
C VAL A 271 20.20 24.40 -46.64
N ALA A 272 19.51 24.96 -47.68
CA ALA A 272 20.13 25.74 -48.76
C ALA A 272 20.59 27.15 -48.32
N ASP A 273 19.93 27.77 -47.33
CA ASP A 273 20.32 29.05 -46.74
C ASP A 273 21.44 28.93 -45.68
N ALA A 274 21.77 27.70 -45.24
CA ALA A 274 22.87 27.45 -44.30
C ALA A 274 24.24 27.19 -44.98
N ASP A 275 24.26 26.95 -46.28
CA ASP A 275 25.51 26.65 -47.05
C ASP A 275 26.28 27.88 -47.53
N GLU A 276 25.83 29.14 -47.24
CA GLU A 276 26.61 30.36 -47.59
C GLU A 276 27.50 30.90 -46.44
N ALA A 277 27.62 30.22 -45.31
CA ALA A 277 28.45 30.69 -44.19
C ALA A 277 29.20 29.56 -43.47
N SER A 278 30.12 28.90 -44.10
CA SER A 278 31.43 28.51 -43.55
C SER A 278 32.14 27.45 -44.39
N GLU A 279 33.18 27.88 -45.09
CA GLU A 279 34.27 26.99 -45.51
C GLU A 279 35.05 26.56 -44.26
N SER A 280 34.92 25.30 -43.83
CA SER A 280 35.97 24.43 -43.26
C SER A 280 35.35 23.29 -42.46
N ASP A 281 35.23 22.11 -43.00
CA ASP A 281 35.87 20.88 -42.52
C ASP A 281 35.37 19.65 -43.31
N SER A 282 36.26 19.18 -44.18
CA SER A 282 36.10 18.02 -45.04
C SER A 282 36.31 16.72 -44.22
N GLN A 283 35.34 16.23 -43.52
CA GLN A 283 35.30 14.84 -42.96
C GLN A 283 33.89 14.29 -42.63
N ILE A 284 32.83 15.00 -42.98
CA ILE A 284 31.46 14.50 -42.78
C ILE A 284 30.76 14.04 -44.06
N ASP A 285 31.32 14.42 -45.22
CA ASP A 285 30.77 14.07 -46.54
C ASP A 285 30.96 12.61 -46.98
N ASP A 286 31.83 11.85 -46.30
CA ASP A 286 32.12 10.46 -46.68
C ASP A 286 31.19 9.43 -45.99
N LEU A 287 30.32 9.86 -45.05
CA LEU A 287 29.40 8.99 -44.34
C LEU A 287 27.92 9.11 -44.80
N LEU A 288 27.62 10.08 -45.66
CA LEU A 288 26.28 10.32 -46.21
C LEU A 288 26.17 10.09 -47.73
N GLY A 289 27.26 9.70 -48.37
CA GLY A 289 27.41 9.64 -49.83
C GLY A 289 26.96 8.37 -50.54
N GLU A 290 26.56 7.30 -49.88
CA GLU A 290 26.19 6.02 -50.54
C GLU A 290 24.73 5.55 -50.39
N ALA A 291 23.81 6.38 -49.91
CA ALA A 291 22.42 5.96 -49.72
C ALA A 291 21.34 6.75 -50.51
N VAL A 292 21.75 7.61 -51.48
CA VAL A 292 20.76 8.41 -52.24
C VAL A 292 21.06 8.38 -53.74
N THR A 293 20.89 7.22 -54.35
CA THR A 293 20.64 7.09 -55.77
C THR A 293 19.70 5.92 -56.05
N ASP A 294 18.45 6.09 -55.73
CA ASP A 294 17.26 5.65 -56.48
C ASP A 294 15.99 6.09 -55.76
N SER A 295 15.65 7.37 -55.88
CA SER A 295 14.35 7.86 -55.34
C SER A 295 13.40 8.05 -56.49
N THR A 296 12.67 6.99 -56.80
CA THR A 296 11.25 7.12 -57.13
C THR A 296 10.60 7.84 -55.96
N LYS A 297 10.03 9.04 -56.18
CA LYS A 297 9.23 9.78 -55.21
C LYS A 297 8.09 8.92 -54.77
N VAL A 298 8.23 8.14 -53.70
CA VAL A 298 7.10 7.51 -53.01
C VAL A 298 6.32 8.67 -52.41
N ALA A 299 5.13 8.91 -52.97
CA ALA A 299 4.23 9.91 -52.45
C ALA A 299 3.72 9.40 -51.08
N VAL A 300 4.29 9.93 -49.99
CA VAL A 300 3.86 9.61 -48.61
C VAL A 300 2.39 10.00 -48.46
N ASN A 301 1.51 9.05 -48.11
CA ASN A 301 0.10 9.28 -47.80
C ASN A 301 -0.11 9.12 -46.32
N PRO A 302 0.04 10.19 -45.51
CA PRO A 302 0.17 10.07 -44.05
C PRO A 302 -0.94 9.30 -43.34
N LEU A 303 -2.17 9.30 -43.89
CA LEU A 303 -3.31 8.58 -43.34
C LEU A 303 -3.59 7.25 -44.08
N LEU A 304 -3.48 7.25 -45.42
CA LEU A 304 -3.82 6.06 -46.21
C LEU A 304 -2.77 4.96 -46.08
N ASP A 305 -1.50 5.30 -45.90
CA ASP A 305 -0.41 4.34 -45.71
C ASP A 305 -0.53 3.58 -44.35
N LEU A 306 -1.32 4.11 -43.42
CA LEU A 306 -1.63 3.46 -42.12
C LEU A 306 -2.78 2.45 -42.20
N ILE A 307 -3.53 2.42 -43.32
CA ILE A 307 -4.67 1.50 -43.50
C ILE A 307 -4.15 0.13 -43.87
N ILE A 308 -4.44 -0.86 -43.01
CA ILE A 308 -4.06 -2.28 -43.22
C ILE A 308 -5.17 -3.12 -43.77
N GLY A 309 -6.44 -2.64 -43.70
CA GLY A 309 -7.61 -3.36 -44.20
C GLY A 309 -8.80 -2.44 -44.42
N GLN A 310 -9.79 -2.95 -45.21
CA GLN A 310 -11.04 -2.25 -45.51
C GLN A 310 -12.21 -2.89 -44.78
N GLY A 311 -13.22 -2.11 -44.40
CA GLY A 311 -14.49 -2.62 -43.91
C GLY A 311 -15.27 -3.32 -45.05
N TYR A 312 -16.17 -4.23 -44.66
CA TYR A 312 -17.09 -4.85 -45.64
C TYR A 312 -18.20 -3.89 -46.07
N GLN A 313 -18.67 -4.05 -47.29
CA GLN A 313 -19.69 -3.19 -47.87
C GLN A 313 -20.99 -3.21 -47.05
N GLY A 314 -21.53 -2.04 -46.72
CA GLY A 314 -22.69 -1.89 -45.85
C GLY A 314 -22.39 -2.06 -44.33
N GLY A 315 -21.16 -2.37 -43.94
CA GLY A 315 -20.72 -2.49 -42.54
C GLY A 315 -20.40 -1.14 -41.88
N PRO A 316 -20.21 -1.12 -40.55
CA PRO A 316 -19.96 0.07 -39.78
C PRO A 316 -18.47 0.48 -39.73
N ILE A 317 -17.55 -0.40 -40.17
CA ILE A 317 -16.10 -0.17 -40.15
C ILE A 317 -15.69 0.68 -41.37
N VAL A 318 -15.05 1.80 -41.12
CA VAL A 318 -14.56 2.71 -42.17
C VAL A 318 -13.27 2.15 -42.80
N ALA A 319 -12.32 1.77 -41.97
CA ALA A 319 -11.07 1.14 -42.35
C ALA A 319 -10.46 0.43 -41.14
N GLN A 320 -9.47 -0.45 -41.37
CA GLN A 320 -8.73 -1.13 -40.32
C GLN A 320 -7.31 -0.56 -40.26
N PHE A 321 -6.81 -0.39 -39.03
CA PHE A 321 -5.50 0.16 -38.71
C PHE A 321 -4.76 -0.75 -37.71
N ASP A 322 -3.46 -0.54 -37.57
CA ASP A 322 -2.68 -1.18 -36.52
C ASP A 322 -2.99 -0.52 -35.16
N VAL A 323 -3.02 -1.31 -34.09
CA VAL A 323 -3.25 -0.83 -32.71
C VAL A 323 -2.32 0.31 -32.33
N LYS A 324 -1.05 0.26 -32.74
CA LYS A 324 -0.05 1.29 -32.44
C LYS A 324 -0.38 2.66 -33.06
N ASP A 325 -1.12 2.68 -34.17
CA ASP A 325 -1.40 3.90 -34.93
C ASP A 325 -2.70 4.58 -34.54
N LYS A 326 -3.48 4.00 -33.60
CA LYS A 326 -4.78 4.53 -33.13
C LYS A 326 -4.74 6.00 -32.79
N GLN A 327 -3.80 6.41 -31.96
CA GLN A 327 -3.74 7.78 -31.46
C GLN A 327 -3.41 8.75 -32.61
N THR A 328 -2.44 8.40 -33.43
CA THR A 328 -2.04 9.19 -34.59
C THR A 328 -3.23 9.42 -35.55
N VAL A 329 -4.00 8.36 -35.82
CA VAL A 329 -5.18 8.44 -36.69
C VAL A 329 -6.27 9.32 -36.06
N LEU A 330 -6.56 9.18 -34.76
CA LEU A 330 -7.53 10.03 -34.07
C LEU A 330 -7.08 11.49 -34.05
N ASP A 331 -5.80 11.77 -33.82
CA ASP A 331 -5.25 13.11 -33.81
C ASP A 331 -5.41 13.77 -35.20
N TYR A 332 -5.12 13.05 -36.29
CA TYR A 332 -5.37 13.52 -37.65
C TYR A 332 -6.84 13.83 -37.88
N LEU A 333 -7.75 12.88 -37.58
CA LEU A 333 -9.16 13.01 -37.86
C LEU A 333 -9.86 14.07 -36.99
N ASN A 334 -9.33 14.40 -35.81
CA ASN A 334 -9.92 15.38 -34.93
C ASN A 334 -9.36 16.80 -35.11
N ARG A 335 -8.39 16.99 -35.98
CA ARG A 335 -7.87 18.34 -36.32
C ARG A 335 -8.99 19.24 -36.81
N PRO A 336 -9.07 20.52 -36.42
CA PRO A 336 -10.14 21.44 -36.84
C PRO A 336 -10.24 21.64 -38.37
N ASP A 337 -9.07 21.71 -39.04
CA ASP A 337 -8.97 21.85 -40.51
C ASP A 337 -9.47 20.60 -41.24
N ILE A 338 -9.14 19.41 -40.77
CA ILE A 338 -9.63 18.14 -41.29
C ILE A 338 -11.13 17.98 -41.03
N ARG A 339 -11.60 18.27 -39.83
CA ARG A 339 -13.02 18.21 -39.47
C ARG A 339 -13.88 19.18 -40.29
N ALA A 340 -13.32 20.28 -40.76
CA ALA A 340 -14.02 21.22 -41.62
C ALA A 340 -14.38 20.64 -43.00
N LEU A 341 -13.73 19.53 -43.42
CA LEU A 341 -14.01 18.80 -44.66
C LEU A 341 -15.26 17.91 -44.60
N LEU A 342 -15.80 17.69 -43.40
CA LEU A 342 -16.98 16.82 -43.21
C LEU A 342 -18.22 17.46 -43.80
N PRO A 343 -19.10 16.69 -44.45
CA PRO A 343 -20.42 17.14 -44.85
C PRO A 343 -21.23 17.66 -43.67
N VAL A 344 -22.13 18.61 -43.90
CA VAL A 344 -22.96 19.23 -42.84
C VAL A 344 -23.70 18.19 -42.00
N GLU A 345 -24.17 17.12 -42.60
CA GLU A 345 -24.89 16.01 -41.94
C GLU A 345 -23.96 15.14 -41.05
N GLN A 346 -22.67 15.13 -41.31
CA GLN A 346 -21.67 14.34 -40.60
C GLN A 346 -20.77 15.23 -39.71
N ARG A 347 -21.06 16.53 -39.59
CA ARG A 347 -20.22 17.52 -38.89
C ARG A 347 -19.86 17.10 -37.45
N TYR A 348 -20.75 16.39 -36.77
CA TYR A 348 -20.60 15.98 -35.40
C TYR A 348 -20.19 14.48 -35.27
N VAL A 349 -19.70 13.85 -36.34
CA VAL A 349 -19.24 12.46 -36.28
C VAL A 349 -18.24 12.25 -35.12
N LYS A 350 -18.44 11.19 -34.37
CA LYS A 350 -17.49 10.73 -33.33
C LYS A 350 -16.74 9.51 -33.90
N PHE A 351 -15.44 9.61 -34.02
CA PHE A 351 -14.60 8.47 -34.41
C PHE A 351 -14.21 7.67 -33.17
N ALA A 352 -14.34 6.35 -33.25
CA ALA A 352 -13.96 5.41 -32.21
C ALA A 352 -13.37 4.13 -32.82
N PHE A 353 -12.38 3.56 -32.13
CA PHE A 353 -11.83 2.26 -32.54
C PHE A 353 -12.56 1.10 -31.88
N GLY A 354 -12.59 -0.04 -32.56
CA GLY A 354 -13.09 -1.30 -32.02
C GLY A 354 -12.05 -2.02 -31.16
N MET A 355 -12.48 -3.17 -30.61
CA MET A 355 -11.58 -4.15 -29.99
C MET A 355 -10.63 -4.70 -31.06
N PRO A 356 -9.36 -5.01 -30.73
CA PRO A 356 -8.47 -5.74 -31.64
C PRO A 356 -9.08 -7.08 -32.05
N GLU A 357 -8.86 -7.47 -33.30
CA GLU A 357 -9.25 -8.81 -33.75
C GLU A 357 -8.39 -9.86 -33.04
N LYS A 358 -8.98 -11.01 -32.75
CA LYS A 358 -8.29 -12.09 -32.06
C LYS A 358 -7.08 -12.55 -32.88
N ASP A 359 -5.93 -12.68 -32.22
CA ASP A 359 -4.63 -13.04 -32.83
C ASP A 359 -4.12 -12.07 -33.90
N SER A 360 -4.56 -10.79 -33.86
CA SER A 360 -4.17 -9.75 -34.82
C SER A 360 -4.07 -8.39 -34.12
N ASP A 361 -3.13 -7.55 -34.56
CA ASP A 361 -3.02 -6.14 -34.12
C ASP A 361 -3.95 -5.21 -34.93
N ALA A 362 -4.87 -5.75 -35.74
CA ALA A 362 -5.80 -4.98 -36.53
C ALA A 362 -6.99 -4.49 -35.70
N VAL A 363 -7.33 -3.20 -35.85
CA VAL A 363 -8.48 -2.56 -35.20
C VAL A 363 -9.33 -1.81 -36.21
N GLY A 364 -10.64 -1.98 -36.15
CA GLY A 364 -11.59 -1.29 -37.00
C GLY A 364 -11.87 0.14 -36.52
N LEU A 365 -11.85 1.12 -37.40
CA LEU A 365 -12.30 2.49 -37.13
C LEU A 365 -13.80 2.57 -37.43
N TYR A 366 -14.57 3.05 -36.46
CA TYR A 366 -16.02 3.29 -36.53
C TYR A 366 -16.32 4.80 -36.57
N ALA A 367 -17.36 5.15 -37.31
CA ALA A 367 -17.89 6.52 -37.34
C ALA A 367 -19.30 6.53 -36.71
N LEU A 368 -19.41 7.16 -35.57
CA LEU A 368 -20.66 7.21 -34.78
C LEU A 368 -21.43 8.49 -35.10
N VAL A 369 -22.77 8.41 -35.12
CA VAL A 369 -23.65 9.53 -35.35
C VAL A 369 -23.70 10.41 -34.10
N GLY A 370 -22.77 11.37 -34.03
CA GLY A 370 -22.69 12.32 -32.92
C GLY A 370 -23.67 13.47 -33.04
N ASN A 371 -23.74 14.26 -31.99
CA ASN A 371 -24.53 15.49 -31.88
C ASN A 371 -23.68 16.65 -31.33
N ARG A 372 -24.23 17.86 -31.30
CA ARG A 372 -23.48 19.04 -30.83
C ARG A 372 -22.98 18.92 -29.39
N GLU A 373 -23.72 18.19 -28.55
CA GLU A 373 -23.42 18.05 -27.12
C GLU A 373 -22.54 16.83 -26.85
N ASN A 374 -22.23 16.05 -27.88
CA ASN A 374 -21.47 14.78 -27.76
C ASN A 374 -22.03 13.80 -26.68
N VAL A 375 -23.38 13.80 -26.56
CA VAL A 375 -24.10 12.93 -25.61
C VAL A 375 -24.69 11.74 -26.37
N PRO A 376 -24.52 10.48 -25.90
CA PRO A 376 -25.10 9.32 -26.55
C PRO A 376 -26.64 9.36 -26.52
N PRO A 377 -27.32 8.88 -27.55
CA PRO A 377 -28.76 8.71 -27.54
C PRO A 377 -29.26 7.89 -26.35
N MET A 378 -28.46 6.91 -25.91
CA MET A 378 -28.73 6.12 -24.73
C MET A 378 -27.42 5.76 -24.02
N SER A 379 -27.41 5.87 -22.70
CA SER A 379 -26.26 5.50 -21.86
C SER A 379 -26.56 4.28 -20.99
N GLY A 380 -25.51 3.63 -20.46
CA GLY A 380 -25.61 2.49 -19.56
C GLY A 380 -26.37 2.71 -18.25
N ALA A 381 -26.66 3.97 -17.89
CA ALA A 381 -27.49 4.29 -16.71
C ALA A 381 -28.91 3.69 -16.75
N VAL A 382 -29.37 3.26 -17.92
CA VAL A 382 -30.68 2.60 -18.09
C VAL A 382 -30.62 1.09 -17.85
N VAL A 383 -29.43 0.49 -17.76
CA VAL A 383 -29.25 -0.95 -17.50
C VAL A 383 -29.54 -1.23 -16.04
N THR A 384 -30.45 -2.12 -15.76
CA THR A 384 -30.85 -2.52 -14.40
C THR A 384 -30.24 -3.84 -13.97
N ASN A 385 -29.95 -4.72 -14.93
CA ASN A 385 -29.31 -6.01 -14.69
C ASN A 385 -28.50 -6.42 -15.92
N ALA A 386 -27.43 -7.16 -15.68
CA ALA A 386 -26.60 -7.76 -16.72
C ALA A 386 -26.08 -9.11 -16.26
N THR A 387 -26.14 -10.12 -17.11
CA THR A 387 -25.68 -11.48 -16.82
C THR A 387 -24.98 -12.09 -18.03
N GLN A 388 -23.90 -12.82 -17.77
CA GLN A 388 -23.26 -13.62 -18.81
C GLN A 388 -24.21 -14.75 -19.27
N GLN A 389 -24.25 -14.98 -20.57
CA GLN A 389 -24.95 -16.11 -21.19
C GLN A 389 -24.20 -16.56 -22.45
N TYR A 390 -24.73 -17.57 -23.13
CA TYR A 390 -24.24 -17.98 -24.44
C TYR A 390 -25.24 -17.56 -25.53
N ASP A 391 -24.73 -17.01 -26.63
CA ASP A 391 -25.53 -16.67 -27.81
C ASP A 391 -26.04 -17.94 -28.53
N GLN A 392 -26.82 -17.72 -29.60
CA GLN A 392 -27.37 -18.84 -30.38
C GLN A 392 -26.30 -19.70 -31.08
N LEU A 393 -25.07 -19.21 -31.19
CA LEU A 393 -23.91 -19.89 -31.75
C LEU A 393 -23.04 -20.57 -30.70
N GLY A 394 -23.43 -20.49 -29.41
CA GLY A 394 -22.67 -21.03 -28.28
C GLY A 394 -21.47 -20.19 -27.89
N LYS A 395 -21.38 -18.94 -28.33
CA LYS A 395 -20.31 -17.99 -27.90
C LYS A 395 -20.73 -17.24 -26.65
N PRO A 396 -19.78 -16.87 -25.77
CA PRO A 396 -20.08 -16.04 -24.63
C PRO A 396 -20.64 -14.67 -25.02
N ALA A 397 -21.73 -14.27 -24.39
CA ALA A 397 -22.43 -13.01 -24.60
C ALA A 397 -22.94 -12.44 -23.28
N VAL A 398 -23.37 -11.20 -23.27
CA VAL A 398 -23.94 -10.54 -22.09
C VAL A 398 -25.39 -10.16 -22.33
N SER A 399 -26.30 -10.79 -21.60
CA SER A 399 -27.70 -10.37 -21.54
C SER A 399 -27.83 -9.14 -20.66
N MET A 400 -28.57 -8.15 -21.09
CA MET A 400 -28.85 -6.96 -20.31
C MET A 400 -30.34 -6.65 -20.27
N GLN A 401 -30.79 -6.10 -19.15
CA GLN A 401 -32.15 -5.64 -18.94
C GLN A 401 -32.16 -4.16 -18.66
N MET A 402 -33.04 -3.42 -19.27
CA MET A 402 -33.17 -1.97 -19.17
C MET A 402 -34.41 -1.58 -18.37
N ASN A 403 -34.37 -0.38 -17.75
CA ASN A 403 -35.54 0.22 -17.14
C ASN A 403 -36.57 0.65 -18.21
N ALA A 404 -37.78 1.05 -17.81
CA ALA A 404 -38.85 1.43 -18.72
C ALA A 404 -38.48 2.58 -19.67
N LYS A 405 -37.64 3.55 -19.20
CA LYS A 405 -37.17 4.65 -20.07
C LYS A 405 -36.19 4.16 -21.11
N GLY A 406 -35.22 3.33 -20.69
CA GLY A 406 -34.26 2.71 -21.62
C GLY A 406 -34.92 1.81 -22.64
N ALA A 407 -35.89 0.97 -22.23
CA ALA A 407 -36.64 0.09 -23.10
C ALA A 407 -37.33 0.86 -24.26
N LYS A 408 -37.92 2.01 -23.97
CA LYS A 408 -38.54 2.87 -24.98
C LYS A 408 -37.55 3.47 -25.97
N VAL A 409 -36.45 4.03 -25.48
CA VAL A 409 -35.39 4.58 -26.33
C VAL A 409 -34.74 3.48 -27.18
N TRP A 410 -34.54 2.29 -26.61
CA TRP A 410 -33.98 1.13 -27.31
C TRP A 410 -34.86 0.66 -28.45
N GLU A 411 -36.18 0.59 -28.21
CA GLU A 411 -37.17 0.28 -29.24
C GLU A 411 -37.14 1.29 -30.40
N GLU A 412 -37.04 2.60 -30.10
CA GLU A 412 -36.92 3.65 -31.12
C GLU A 412 -35.59 3.52 -31.90
N MET A 413 -34.44 3.33 -31.22
CA MET A 413 -33.16 3.17 -31.89
C MET A 413 -33.10 1.92 -32.76
N THR A 414 -33.57 0.78 -32.26
CA THR A 414 -33.58 -0.49 -33.02
C THR A 414 -34.57 -0.43 -34.17
N GLY A 415 -35.71 0.24 -34.01
CA GLY A 415 -36.67 0.50 -35.10
C GLY A 415 -36.06 1.37 -36.21
N LYS A 416 -35.34 2.42 -35.86
CA LYS A 416 -34.61 3.27 -36.82
C LYS A 416 -33.52 2.48 -37.54
N ALA A 417 -32.69 1.72 -36.79
CA ALA A 417 -31.61 0.92 -37.36
C ALA A 417 -32.13 -0.13 -38.32
N TYR A 418 -33.25 -0.80 -37.99
CA TYR A 418 -33.94 -1.75 -38.88
C TYR A 418 -34.36 -1.08 -40.17
N SER A 419 -35.05 0.09 -40.09
CA SER A 419 -35.56 0.77 -41.29
C SER A 419 -34.44 1.29 -42.21
N GLN A 420 -33.33 1.70 -41.66
CA GLN A 420 -32.17 2.25 -42.39
C GLN A 420 -31.08 1.19 -42.70
N GLN A 421 -31.30 -0.06 -42.32
CA GLN A 421 -30.29 -1.12 -42.43
C GLN A 421 -28.92 -0.66 -41.89
N SER A 422 -28.94 0.06 -40.76
CA SER A 422 -27.77 0.54 -40.08
C SER A 422 -27.45 -0.28 -38.84
N GLN A 423 -26.34 -0.04 -38.25
CA GLN A 423 -25.85 -0.71 -37.04
C GLN A 423 -25.95 0.20 -35.83
N ILE A 424 -26.06 -0.41 -34.65
CA ILE A 424 -25.95 0.32 -33.36
C ILE A 424 -24.65 -0.10 -32.72
N ALA A 425 -23.75 0.86 -32.57
CA ALA A 425 -22.49 0.63 -31.88
C ALA A 425 -22.69 0.64 -30.35
N ILE A 426 -22.19 -0.41 -29.69
CA ILE A 426 -22.12 -0.57 -28.25
C ILE A 426 -20.70 -0.19 -27.85
N VAL A 427 -20.59 0.99 -27.25
CA VAL A 427 -19.31 1.60 -26.90
C VAL A 427 -19.12 1.55 -25.39
N LEU A 428 -17.99 1.07 -24.92
CA LEU A 428 -17.60 1.08 -23.53
C LEU A 428 -16.22 1.78 -23.40
N ASP A 429 -16.17 2.84 -22.60
CA ASP A 429 -14.94 3.62 -22.38
C ASP A 429 -14.27 4.07 -23.70
N ASN A 430 -15.07 4.58 -24.65
CA ASN A 430 -14.68 5.01 -26.00
C ASN A 430 -14.16 3.91 -26.94
N VAL A 431 -14.28 2.64 -26.58
CA VAL A 431 -13.98 1.49 -27.44
C VAL A 431 -15.27 0.84 -27.91
N VAL A 432 -15.39 0.55 -29.19
CA VAL A 432 -16.55 -0.15 -29.77
C VAL A 432 -16.38 -1.66 -29.54
N TYR A 433 -17.19 -2.21 -28.63
CA TYR A 433 -17.18 -3.65 -28.33
C TYR A 433 -17.94 -4.48 -29.38
N SER A 434 -19.01 -3.90 -29.88
CA SER A 434 -19.86 -4.57 -30.90
C SER A 434 -20.68 -3.50 -31.65
N ALA A 435 -21.00 -3.76 -32.89
CA ALA A 435 -21.89 -2.92 -33.68
C ALA A 435 -22.87 -3.81 -34.49
N PRO A 436 -23.83 -4.49 -33.81
CA PRO A 436 -24.77 -5.36 -34.45
C PRO A 436 -25.78 -4.60 -35.33
N GLY A 437 -26.16 -5.21 -36.44
CA GLY A 437 -27.33 -4.78 -37.23
C GLY A 437 -28.61 -5.35 -36.63
N VAL A 438 -29.72 -4.64 -36.79
CA VAL A 438 -31.04 -5.09 -36.36
C VAL A 438 -31.74 -5.78 -37.52
N THR A 439 -32.02 -7.08 -37.39
CA THR A 439 -32.58 -7.89 -38.46
C THR A 439 -34.07 -8.25 -38.27
N THR A 440 -34.56 -8.20 -37.02
CA THR A 440 -35.90 -8.67 -36.65
C THR A 440 -36.94 -7.59 -36.39
N GLY A 441 -36.57 -6.30 -36.56
CA GLY A 441 -37.43 -5.15 -36.25
C GLY A 441 -37.13 -4.52 -34.89
N PRO A 442 -37.99 -3.58 -34.46
CA PRO A 442 -37.82 -2.91 -33.17
C PRO A 442 -37.79 -3.90 -32.00
N ILE A 443 -36.81 -3.74 -31.08
CA ILE A 443 -36.68 -4.59 -29.90
C ILE A 443 -37.41 -3.93 -28.74
N ALA A 444 -38.61 -4.37 -28.44
CA ALA A 444 -39.43 -3.90 -27.33
C ALA A 444 -39.09 -4.63 -26.01
N GLY A 445 -39.47 -4.04 -24.86
CA GLY A 445 -39.36 -4.67 -23.54
C GLY A 445 -38.02 -4.53 -22.85
N GLY A 446 -37.01 -3.93 -23.48
CA GLY A 446 -35.75 -3.54 -22.87
C GLY A 446 -34.81 -4.70 -22.49
N ASN A 447 -35.05 -5.91 -23.00
CA ASN A 447 -34.13 -7.03 -22.93
C ASN A 447 -33.28 -7.05 -24.21
N SER A 448 -31.99 -7.10 -24.09
CA SER A 448 -31.07 -7.15 -25.22
C SER A 448 -29.82 -7.94 -24.87
N GLU A 449 -29.05 -8.29 -25.89
CA GLU A 449 -27.86 -9.08 -25.81
C GLU A 449 -26.70 -8.33 -26.46
N ILE A 450 -25.57 -8.27 -25.74
CA ILE A 450 -24.30 -7.82 -26.30
C ILE A 450 -23.54 -9.06 -26.73
N SER A 451 -23.50 -9.30 -28.03
CA SER A 451 -22.72 -10.38 -28.63
C SER A 451 -21.45 -9.83 -29.28
N GLY A 452 -20.39 -10.62 -29.30
CA GLY A 452 -19.09 -10.25 -29.84
C GLY A 452 -18.13 -11.43 -29.80
N GLN A 453 -16.83 -11.14 -29.98
CA GLN A 453 -15.79 -12.16 -29.86
C GLN A 453 -15.25 -12.21 -28.39
N PHE A 454 -16.17 -12.36 -27.44
CA PHE A 454 -15.79 -12.41 -26.03
C PHE A 454 -15.23 -13.79 -25.64
N THR A 455 -14.22 -13.78 -24.79
CA THR A 455 -13.93 -14.93 -23.93
C THR A 455 -14.97 -15.00 -22.80
N LEU A 456 -15.10 -16.15 -22.15
CA LEU A 456 -16.01 -16.30 -21.00
C LEU A 456 -15.73 -15.25 -19.90
N ASN A 457 -14.45 -15.06 -19.57
CA ASN A 457 -14.04 -14.11 -18.54
C ASN A 457 -14.40 -12.66 -18.92
N GLU A 458 -14.17 -12.25 -20.16
CA GLU A 458 -14.53 -10.90 -20.63
C GLU A 458 -16.04 -10.66 -20.57
N ALA A 459 -16.84 -11.66 -20.92
CA ALA A 459 -18.31 -11.57 -20.83
C ALA A 459 -18.79 -11.48 -19.37
N VAL A 460 -18.18 -12.22 -18.45
CA VAL A 460 -18.45 -12.16 -17.02
C VAL A 460 -18.06 -10.77 -16.48
N ASP A 461 -16.87 -10.28 -16.81
CA ASP A 461 -16.39 -8.98 -16.34
C ASP A 461 -17.27 -7.84 -16.86
N LEU A 462 -17.63 -7.87 -18.13
CA LEU A 462 -18.54 -6.89 -18.71
C LEU A 462 -19.90 -6.91 -18.02
N ALA A 463 -20.46 -8.07 -17.74
CA ALA A 463 -21.72 -8.20 -17.01
C ALA A 463 -21.61 -7.62 -15.59
N ASN A 464 -20.52 -7.93 -14.87
CA ASN A 464 -20.27 -7.42 -13.52
C ASN A 464 -20.09 -5.90 -13.51
N VAL A 465 -19.32 -5.36 -14.45
CA VAL A 465 -19.09 -3.92 -14.60
C VAL A 465 -20.41 -3.18 -14.90
N LEU A 466 -21.23 -3.71 -15.78
CA LEU A 466 -22.53 -3.13 -16.10
C LEU A 466 -23.50 -3.17 -14.91
N ARG A 467 -23.48 -4.22 -14.12
CA ARG A 467 -24.31 -4.39 -12.91
C ARG A 467 -23.83 -3.49 -11.77
N ALA A 468 -22.53 -3.32 -11.58
CA ALA A 468 -21.95 -2.43 -10.57
C ALA A 468 -22.20 -0.94 -10.90
N GLY A 469 -22.29 -0.59 -12.18
CA GLY A 469 -22.54 0.75 -12.67
C GLY A 469 -21.31 1.55 -13.04
N LYS A 470 -21.57 2.76 -13.57
CA LYS A 470 -20.56 3.71 -14.05
C LYS A 470 -19.83 4.39 -12.90
N LEU A 471 -18.50 4.54 -13.00
CA LEU A 471 -17.74 5.46 -12.16
C LEU A 471 -18.08 6.92 -12.55
N PRO A 472 -18.21 7.81 -11.56
CA PRO A 472 -18.50 9.23 -11.83
C PRO A 472 -17.31 9.96 -12.49
N ALA A 473 -16.10 9.44 -12.34
CA ALA A 473 -14.88 9.94 -12.94
C ALA A 473 -13.89 8.78 -13.16
N SER A 474 -12.84 9.01 -13.95
CA SER A 474 -11.73 8.06 -14.08
C SER A 474 -11.01 7.85 -12.74
N ALA A 475 -10.42 6.67 -12.57
CA ALA A 475 -9.64 6.31 -11.41
C ALA A 475 -8.26 5.78 -11.87
N ASP A 476 -7.21 6.57 -11.62
CA ASP A 476 -5.86 6.25 -12.04
C ASP A 476 -5.10 5.52 -10.92
N ILE A 477 -4.35 4.49 -11.28
CA ILE A 477 -3.49 3.76 -10.34
C ILE A 477 -2.21 4.58 -10.10
N ILE A 478 -2.15 5.27 -8.96
CA ILE A 478 -1.00 6.10 -8.57
C ILE A 478 0.05 5.36 -7.75
N GLN A 479 -0.35 4.24 -7.15
CA GLN A 479 0.54 3.28 -6.50
C GLN A 479 0.05 1.86 -6.80
N SER A 480 0.98 0.96 -7.08
CA SER A 480 0.66 -0.45 -7.31
C SER A 480 1.75 -1.33 -6.75
N GLU A 481 1.36 -2.35 -6.02
CA GLU A 481 2.22 -3.41 -5.54
C GLU A 481 1.63 -4.75 -5.96
N VAL A 482 2.40 -5.53 -6.69
CA VAL A 482 2.04 -6.88 -7.13
C VAL A 482 3.04 -7.85 -6.54
N VAL A 483 2.55 -8.84 -5.82
CA VAL A 483 3.36 -9.89 -5.19
C VAL A 483 2.96 -11.24 -5.75
N GLY A 484 3.94 -11.96 -6.27
CA GLY A 484 3.71 -13.32 -6.78
C GLY A 484 3.41 -14.30 -5.63
N PRO A 485 2.52 -15.30 -5.84
CA PRO A 485 2.13 -16.26 -4.79
C PRO A 485 3.28 -17.11 -4.26
N SER A 486 4.28 -17.44 -5.09
CA SER A 486 5.47 -18.20 -4.66
C SER A 486 6.31 -17.44 -3.64
N LEU A 487 6.46 -16.11 -3.81
CA LEU A 487 7.16 -15.26 -2.86
C LEU A 487 6.40 -15.18 -1.52
N GLY A 488 5.07 -15.14 -1.58
CA GLY A 488 4.23 -15.20 -0.38
C GLY A 488 4.40 -16.50 0.39
N GLN A 489 4.45 -17.64 -0.30
CA GLN A 489 4.66 -18.96 0.34
C GLN A 489 6.04 -19.03 1.01
N GLU A 490 7.12 -18.59 0.33
CA GLU A 490 8.45 -18.51 0.91
C GLU A 490 8.49 -17.63 2.18
N ALA A 491 7.71 -16.54 2.18
CA ALA A 491 7.60 -15.65 3.33
C ALA A 491 6.86 -16.32 4.51
N ILE A 492 5.81 -17.12 4.24
CA ILE A 492 5.11 -17.91 5.26
C ILE A 492 6.05 -18.93 5.87
N ASP A 493 6.73 -19.74 5.06
CA ASP A 493 7.62 -20.79 5.51
C ASP A 493 8.77 -20.23 6.37
N SER A 494 9.40 -19.15 5.91
CA SER A 494 10.46 -18.45 6.67
C SER A 494 9.91 -17.80 7.95
N GLY A 495 8.73 -17.23 7.90
CA GLY A 495 8.03 -16.65 9.05
C GLY A 495 7.71 -17.68 10.11
N GLU A 496 7.18 -18.86 9.73
CA GLU A 496 6.85 -19.96 10.64
C GLU A 496 8.10 -20.53 11.32
N ILE A 497 9.16 -20.78 10.55
CA ILE A 497 10.43 -21.27 11.09
C ILE A 497 10.99 -20.28 12.11
N SER A 498 11.05 -19.00 11.76
CA SER A 498 11.57 -17.96 12.66
C SER A 498 10.72 -17.81 13.92
N PHE A 499 9.39 -17.91 13.80
CA PHE A 499 8.45 -17.87 14.92
C PHE A 499 8.71 -19.03 15.90
N VAL A 500 8.80 -20.27 15.40
CA VAL A 500 9.04 -21.46 16.23
C VAL A 500 10.39 -21.38 16.93
N ILE A 501 11.46 -20.99 16.21
CA ILE A 501 12.79 -20.83 16.80
C ILE A 501 12.79 -19.76 17.88
N ALA A 502 12.23 -18.58 17.61
CA ALA A 502 12.14 -17.49 18.58
C ALA A 502 11.37 -17.92 19.84
N LEU A 503 10.22 -18.58 19.65
CA LEU A 503 9.38 -19.07 20.74
C LEU A 503 10.16 -20.06 21.62
N VAL A 504 10.78 -21.07 21.01
CA VAL A 504 11.54 -22.10 21.75
C VAL A 504 12.71 -21.48 22.53
N LEU A 505 13.42 -20.53 21.92
CA LEU A 505 14.53 -19.85 22.60
C LEU A 505 14.06 -19.05 23.83
N VAL A 506 12.94 -18.35 23.72
CA VAL A 506 12.39 -17.59 24.86
C VAL A 506 11.89 -18.51 25.97
N LEU A 507 11.17 -19.60 25.63
CA LEU A 507 10.69 -20.61 26.60
C LEU A 507 11.88 -21.21 27.35
N LEU A 508 12.92 -21.63 26.62
CA LEU A 508 14.12 -22.16 27.23
C LEU A 508 14.83 -21.14 28.13
N TRP A 509 14.91 -19.87 27.71
CA TRP A 509 15.50 -18.81 28.52
C TRP A 509 14.72 -18.58 29.83
N MET A 510 13.40 -18.57 29.78
CA MET A 510 12.55 -18.38 30.97
C MET A 510 12.68 -19.55 31.94
N LEU A 511 12.66 -20.78 31.44
CA LEU A 511 12.93 -21.98 32.27
C LEU A 511 14.35 -21.96 32.88
N PHE A 512 15.36 -21.60 32.07
CA PHE A 512 16.74 -21.51 32.52
C PHE A 512 16.92 -20.45 33.59
N TYR A 513 16.33 -19.27 33.43
CA TYR A 513 16.57 -18.14 34.34
C TYR A 513 15.70 -18.20 35.60
N TYR A 514 14.40 -18.48 35.48
CA TYR A 514 13.41 -18.45 36.56
C TYR A 514 12.98 -19.83 37.05
N GLY A 515 13.46 -20.90 36.47
CA GLY A 515 13.13 -22.27 36.87
C GLY A 515 11.63 -22.57 36.78
N LYS A 516 11.05 -23.15 37.83
CA LYS A 516 9.62 -23.51 37.87
C LYS A 516 8.68 -22.28 37.67
N ALA A 517 9.07 -21.12 38.16
CA ALA A 517 8.30 -19.90 37.96
C ALA A 517 8.29 -19.48 36.48
N GLY A 518 9.41 -19.69 35.76
CA GLY A 518 9.51 -19.53 34.33
C GLY A 518 8.49 -20.37 33.58
N GLY A 519 8.31 -21.66 33.94
CA GLY A 519 7.30 -22.53 33.34
C GLY A 519 5.85 -22.00 33.45
N PHE A 520 5.50 -21.28 34.51
CA PHE A 520 4.18 -20.63 34.61
C PHE A 520 4.06 -19.42 33.67
N ALA A 521 5.15 -18.67 33.44
CA ALA A 521 5.18 -17.62 32.45
C ALA A 521 5.09 -18.19 31.04
N ASP A 522 5.71 -19.35 30.78
CA ASP A 522 5.65 -20.04 29.49
C ASP A 522 4.22 -20.50 29.15
N ILE A 523 3.49 -21.05 30.14
CA ILE A 523 2.07 -21.41 29.98
C ILE A 523 1.24 -20.16 29.69
N ALA A 524 1.49 -19.05 30.40
CA ALA A 524 0.79 -17.78 30.17
C ALA A 524 1.12 -17.22 28.78
N MET A 525 2.34 -17.37 28.29
CA MET A 525 2.77 -16.95 26.95
C MET A 525 2.12 -17.81 25.85
N ALA A 526 2.05 -19.12 26.01
CA ALA A 526 1.33 -20.00 25.09
C ALA A 526 -0.16 -19.60 24.99
N LEU A 527 -0.77 -19.29 26.14
CA LEU A 527 -2.15 -18.78 26.14
C LEU A 527 -2.25 -17.38 25.51
N ASN A 528 -1.25 -16.51 25.70
CA ASN A 528 -1.20 -15.20 25.04
C ASN A 528 -1.22 -15.33 23.51
N ILE A 529 -0.41 -16.22 22.97
CA ILE A 529 -0.37 -16.52 21.54
C ILE A 529 -1.75 -17.00 21.04
N LEU A 530 -2.36 -17.94 21.75
CA LEU A 530 -3.71 -18.43 21.43
C LEU A 530 -4.74 -17.30 21.40
N LEU A 531 -4.74 -16.45 22.43
CA LEU A 531 -5.66 -15.31 22.52
C LEU A 531 -5.41 -14.28 21.43
N MET A 532 -4.16 -14.00 21.13
CA MET A 532 -3.77 -13.05 20.09
C MET A 532 -4.26 -13.49 18.69
N PHE A 533 -3.99 -14.74 18.31
CA PHE A 533 -4.51 -15.29 17.06
C PHE A 533 -6.03 -15.37 17.04
N GLY A 534 -6.66 -15.72 18.18
CA GLY A 534 -8.12 -15.74 18.31
C GLY A 534 -8.76 -14.36 18.12
N VAL A 535 -8.13 -13.31 18.67
CA VAL A 535 -8.60 -11.92 18.50
C VAL A 535 -8.39 -11.45 17.06
N LEU A 536 -7.22 -11.73 16.47
CA LEU A 536 -6.92 -11.39 15.08
C LEU A 536 -7.95 -11.99 14.11
N SER A 537 -8.22 -13.30 14.26
CA SER A 537 -9.23 -14.00 13.45
C SER A 537 -10.64 -13.44 13.73
N GLY A 538 -10.99 -13.20 15.00
CA GLY A 538 -12.31 -12.70 15.37
C GLY A 538 -12.62 -11.26 14.93
N LEU A 539 -11.59 -10.42 14.78
CA LEU A 539 -11.71 -9.06 14.25
C LEU A 539 -11.61 -9.00 12.71
N GLY A 540 -11.36 -10.13 12.04
CA GLY A 540 -11.10 -10.15 10.60
C GLY A 540 -9.84 -9.37 10.21
N ALA A 541 -8.88 -9.22 11.14
CA ALA A 541 -7.65 -8.49 10.89
C ALA A 541 -6.77 -9.25 9.89
N VAL A 542 -6.13 -8.49 8.99
CA VAL A 542 -5.25 -9.06 7.95
C VAL A 542 -3.87 -9.30 8.52
N LEU A 543 -3.39 -10.55 8.46
CA LEU A 543 -2.03 -10.91 8.84
C LEU A 543 -1.06 -10.66 7.68
N THR A 544 -0.14 -9.72 7.85
CA THR A 544 0.91 -9.36 6.89
C THR A 544 2.27 -9.90 7.33
N LEU A 545 3.28 -9.88 6.47
CA LEU A 545 4.64 -10.28 6.84
C LEU A 545 5.23 -9.41 7.97
N PRO A 546 5.14 -8.06 7.94
CA PRO A 546 5.44 -7.26 9.11
C PRO A 546 4.53 -7.57 10.31
N GLY A 547 3.28 -7.97 10.07
CA GLY A 547 2.38 -8.42 11.14
C GLY A 547 2.89 -9.66 11.86
N ILE A 548 3.42 -10.65 11.15
CA ILE A 548 4.11 -11.81 11.75
C ILE A 548 5.30 -11.33 12.59
N ALA A 549 6.12 -10.43 12.07
CA ALA A 549 7.22 -9.82 12.82
C ALA A 549 6.72 -9.11 14.10
N GLY A 550 5.57 -8.44 14.05
CA GLY A 550 4.90 -7.83 15.20
C GLY A 550 4.45 -8.87 16.24
N ILE A 551 3.90 -10.00 15.81
CA ILE A 551 3.55 -11.13 16.69
C ILE A 551 4.78 -11.66 17.41
N VAL A 552 5.85 -11.94 16.66
CA VAL A 552 7.10 -12.50 17.20
C VAL A 552 7.79 -11.50 18.12
N LEU A 553 7.80 -10.21 17.79
CA LEU A 553 8.27 -9.14 18.68
C LEU A 553 7.46 -9.11 19.98
N THR A 554 6.13 -9.25 19.88
CA THR A 554 5.24 -9.29 21.05
C THR A 554 5.55 -10.50 21.95
N ILE A 555 5.99 -11.64 21.42
CA ILE A 555 6.45 -12.78 22.23
C ILE A 555 7.62 -12.32 23.11
N GLY A 556 8.61 -11.63 22.54
CA GLY A 556 9.73 -11.08 23.30
C GLY A 556 9.28 -10.09 24.38
N MET A 557 8.36 -9.20 24.06
CA MET A 557 7.84 -8.20 25.01
C MET A 557 6.84 -8.78 26.03
N SER A 558 6.12 -9.85 25.72
CA SER A 558 5.12 -10.45 26.62
C SER A 558 5.75 -11.05 27.87
N VAL A 559 7.02 -11.40 27.78
CA VAL A 559 7.82 -11.90 28.91
C VAL A 559 8.23 -10.76 29.85
N ASP A 560 8.37 -9.51 29.36
CA ASP A 560 8.84 -8.36 30.13
C ASP A 560 7.99 -8.12 31.41
N ALA A 561 6.68 -8.16 31.30
CA ALA A 561 5.79 -8.02 32.46
C ALA A 561 6.02 -9.13 33.50
N ASN A 562 6.22 -10.38 33.07
CA ASN A 562 6.51 -11.51 33.98
C ASN A 562 7.90 -11.36 34.61
N VAL A 563 8.91 -10.95 33.82
CA VAL A 563 10.27 -10.65 34.32
C VAL A 563 10.21 -9.58 35.41
N LEU A 564 9.49 -8.50 35.16
CA LEU A 564 9.34 -7.41 36.16
C LEU A 564 8.68 -7.89 37.44
N ILE A 565 7.61 -8.67 37.35
CA ILE A 565 6.94 -9.28 38.52
C ILE A 565 7.90 -10.21 39.27
N TYR A 566 8.61 -11.09 38.55
CA TYR A 566 9.51 -12.07 39.18
C TYR A 566 10.71 -11.43 39.83
N GLU A 567 11.35 -10.45 39.22
CA GLU A 567 12.44 -9.69 39.83
C GLU A 567 11.96 -8.95 41.09
N ARG A 568 10.72 -8.41 41.06
CA ARG A 568 10.15 -7.75 42.25
C ARG A 568 9.86 -8.78 43.38
N ILE A 569 9.33 -9.95 43.05
CA ILE A 569 9.13 -11.04 44.02
C ILE A 569 10.46 -11.48 44.62
N ARG A 570 11.53 -11.62 43.79
CA ARG A 570 12.90 -11.95 44.26
C ARG A 570 13.44 -10.91 45.23
N GLU A 571 13.18 -9.65 44.96
CA GLU A 571 13.57 -8.54 45.84
C GLU A 571 12.82 -8.63 47.21
N GLU A 572 11.51 -8.82 47.19
CA GLU A 572 10.70 -8.95 48.41
C GLU A 572 11.09 -10.18 49.24
N ILE A 573 11.43 -11.31 48.59
CA ILE A 573 12.00 -12.48 49.28
C ILE A 573 13.37 -12.17 49.87
N ALA A 574 14.22 -11.43 49.18
CA ALA A 574 15.54 -11.03 49.66
C ALA A 574 15.44 -10.10 50.88
N ASN A 575 14.38 -9.29 50.97
CA ASN A 575 14.05 -8.43 52.09
C ASN A 575 13.47 -9.21 53.27
N GLY A 576 13.33 -10.56 53.20
CA GLY A 576 12.94 -11.44 54.33
C GLY A 576 11.43 -11.67 54.46
N LYS A 577 10.61 -11.27 53.46
CA LYS A 577 9.18 -11.56 53.45
C LYS A 577 8.89 -13.04 53.20
N SER A 578 7.78 -13.54 53.71
CA SER A 578 7.32 -14.87 53.37
C SER A 578 6.97 -14.99 51.86
N GLN A 579 7.08 -16.17 51.29
CA GLN A 579 6.81 -16.38 49.86
C GLN A 579 5.42 -15.85 49.46
N ARG A 580 4.43 -16.02 50.27
CA ARG A 580 3.04 -15.58 49.97
C ARG A 580 2.91 -14.06 49.99
N GLU A 581 3.53 -13.40 50.93
CA GLU A 581 3.58 -11.93 51.03
C GLU A 581 4.41 -11.35 49.88
N ALA A 582 5.58 -11.93 49.61
CA ALA A 582 6.44 -11.50 48.50
C ALA A 582 5.76 -11.61 47.13
N ILE A 583 4.97 -12.66 46.88
CA ILE A 583 4.16 -12.81 45.66
C ILE A 583 3.08 -11.71 45.61
N GLN A 584 2.37 -11.49 46.70
CA GLN A 584 1.30 -10.49 46.76
C GLN A 584 1.85 -9.08 46.48
N ASP A 585 2.93 -8.72 47.16
CA ASP A 585 3.57 -7.39 47.03
C ASP A 585 4.28 -7.22 45.69
N GLY A 586 4.92 -8.29 45.19
CA GLY A 586 5.59 -8.28 43.90
C GLY A 586 4.60 -7.97 42.75
N PHE A 587 3.44 -8.61 42.72
CA PHE A 587 2.39 -8.28 41.76
C PHE A 587 1.78 -6.89 41.94
N SER A 588 1.62 -6.44 43.20
CA SER A 588 1.04 -5.11 43.50
C SER A 588 1.98 -3.97 43.08
N ASN A 589 3.26 -4.10 43.46
CA ASN A 589 4.26 -3.07 43.25
C ASN A 589 4.74 -2.99 41.78
N ALA A 590 4.73 -4.14 41.07
CA ALA A 590 5.07 -4.18 39.65
C ALA A 590 3.99 -3.57 38.76
N LEU A 591 2.70 -3.55 39.20
CA LEU A 591 1.56 -3.21 38.34
C LEU A 591 1.67 -1.80 37.71
N SER A 592 2.08 -0.80 38.51
CA SER A 592 2.24 0.58 38.03
C SER A 592 3.25 0.65 36.89
N SER A 593 4.43 0.06 37.08
CA SER A 593 5.52 0.09 36.08
C SER A 593 5.15 -0.71 34.81
N ILE A 594 4.42 -1.83 34.96
CA ILE A 594 3.93 -2.62 33.82
C ILE A 594 2.94 -1.81 32.98
N LEU A 595 1.99 -1.14 33.62
CA LEU A 595 1.01 -0.31 32.90
C LEU A 595 1.69 0.87 32.19
N ASP A 596 2.59 1.59 32.87
CA ASP A 596 3.29 2.73 32.28
C ASP A 596 4.12 2.32 31.06
N ALA A 597 4.85 1.23 31.15
CA ALA A 597 5.66 0.68 30.09
C ALA A 597 4.81 0.29 28.84
N ASN A 598 3.70 -0.40 29.09
CA ASN A 598 2.82 -0.83 28.00
C ASN A 598 1.98 0.32 27.40
N ILE A 599 1.66 1.36 28.20
CA ILE A 599 0.98 2.56 27.68
C ILE A 599 1.93 3.33 26.74
N THR A 600 3.21 3.49 27.08
CA THR A 600 4.17 4.19 26.20
C THR A 600 4.34 3.45 24.87
N THR A 601 4.52 2.14 24.88
CA THR A 601 4.61 1.33 23.66
C THR A 601 3.27 1.30 22.91
N GLY A 602 2.14 1.24 23.62
CA GLY A 602 0.80 1.30 23.04
C GLY A 602 0.50 2.64 22.36
N LEU A 603 0.98 3.76 22.91
CA LEU A 603 0.82 5.08 22.25
C LEU A 603 1.58 5.16 20.93
N THR A 604 2.82 4.66 20.87
CA THR A 604 3.60 4.64 19.63
C THR A 604 2.99 3.66 18.61
N ALA A 605 2.50 2.51 19.05
CA ALA A 605 1.78 1.56 18.20
C ALA A 605 0.45 2.14 17.68
N LEU A 606 -0.27 2.93 18.49
CA LEU A 606 -1.49 3.63 18.06
C LEU A 606 -1.19 4.69 17.00
N ILE A 607 -0.12 5.46 17.15
CA ILE A 607 0.33 6.42 16.14
C ILE A 607 0.64 5.68 14.83
N LEU A 608 1.36 4.56 14.93
CA LEU A 608 1.67 3.72 13.79
C LEU A 608 0.40 3.13 13.13
N PHE A 609 -0.62 2.79 13.90
CA PHE A 609 -1.91 2.33 13.38
C PHE A 609 -2.68 3.43 12.63
N ILE A 610 -2.59 4.68 13.11
CA ILE A 610 -3.28 5.83 12.50
C ILE A 610 -2.60 6.26 11.21
N PHE A 611 -1.26 6.37 11.21
CA PHE A 611 -0.47 6.87 10.06
C PHE A 611 0.01 5.75 9.12
N GLY A 612 0.04 4.50 9.57
CA GLY A 612 0.47 3.36 8.76
C GLY A 612 -0.59 2.93 7.74
N THR A 613 -0.13 2.49 6.58
CA THR A 613 -0.97 1.92 5.52
C THR A 613 -0.57 0.47 5.25
N GLY A 614 -1.47 -0.34 4.65
CA GLY A 614 -1.19 -1.71 4.20
C GLY A 614 -0.45 -2.57 5.23
N PRO A 615 0.73 -3.12 4.87
CA PRO A 615 1.49 -4.03 5.74
C PRO A 615 1.88 -3.44 7.09
N ILE A 616 2.15 -2.12 7.16
CA ILE A 616 2.53 -1.44 8.40
C ILE A 616 1.36 -1.34 9.37
N LYS A 617 0.16 -1.09 8.87
CA LYS A 617 -1.06 -1.10 9.68
C LYS A 617 -1.31 -2.50 10.26
N GLY A 618 -1.02 -3.56 9.49
CA GLY A 618 -1.02 -4.95 9.96
C GLY A 618 -0.06 -5.17 11.14
N PHE A 619 1.18 -4.69 11.04
CA PHE A 619 2.17 -4.72 12.13
C PHE A 619 1.66 -3.98 13.38
N ALA A 620 1.15 -2.76 13.22
CA ALA A 620 0.63 -1.97 14.34
C ALA A 620 -0.56 -2.66 15.03
N THR A 621 -1.45 -3.27 14.23
CA THR A 621 -2.61 -4.03 14.72
C THR A 621 -2.18 -5.22 15.57
N THR A 622 -1.24 -6.03 15.07
CA THR A 622 -0.73 -7.19 15.83
C THR A 622 -0.02 -6.76 17.10
N LEU A 623 0.74 -5.67 17.06
CA LEU A 623 1.42 -5.12 18.23
C LEU A 623 0.44 -4.61 19.29
N LEU A 624 -0.61 -3.87 18.92
CA LEU A 624 -1.65 -3.38 19.84
C LEU A 624 -2.42 -4.53 20.49
N ILE A 625 -2.85 -5.51 19.70
CA ILE A 625 -3.54 -6.70 20.21
C ILE A 625 -2.61 -7.46 21.14
N GLY A 626 -1.36 -7.65 20.76
CA GLY A 626 -0.34 -8.33 21.56
C GLY A 626 -0.08 -7.66 22.90
N ILE A 627 0.00 -6.33 22.96
CA ILE A 627 0.14 -5.57 24.21
C ILE A 627 -1.06 -5.82 25.14
N VAL A 628 -2.29 -5.74 24.61
CA VAL A 628 -3.50 -5.94 25.43
C VAL A 628 -3.59 -7.37 25.96
N THR A 629 -3.35 -8.37 25.09
CA THR A 629 -3.43 -9.79 25.49
C THR A 629 -2.29 -10.19 26.43
N SER A 630 -1.08 -9.65 26.23
CA SER A 630 0.07 -9.88 27.13
C SER A 630 -0.15 -9.29 28.52
N LEU A 631 -0.70 -8.09 28.62
CA LEU A 631 -1.11 -7.51 29.92
C LEU A 631 -2.11 -8.39 30.64
N PHE A 632 -3.12 -8.88 29.92
CA PHE A 632 -4.12 -9.78 30.51
C PHE A 632 -3.49 -11.08 31.02
N THR A 633 -2.64 -11.73 30.22
CA THR A 633 -2.03 -13.02 30.59
C THR A 633 -0.99 -12.86 31.68
N ALA A 634 -0.12 -11.84 31.64
CA ALA A 634 0.89 -11.62 32.68
C ALA A 634 0.28 -11.24 34.03
N ILE A 635 -0.69 -10.32 34.07
CA ILE A 635 -1.26 -9.83 35.33
C ILE A 635 -2.24 -10.84 35.93
N PHE A 636 -3.08 -11.49 35.12
CA PHE A 636 -4.17 -12.33 35.63
C PHE A 636 -3.85 -13.82 35.56
N ILE A 637 -3.40 -14.32 34.41
CA ILE A 637 -3.20 -15.78 34.20
C ILE A 637 -1.98 -16.27 34.98
N THR A 638 -0.84 -15.60 34.82
CA THR A 638 0.38 -15.96 35.57
C THR A 638 0.11 -15.95 37.08
N ARG A 639 -0.59 -14.94 37.59
CA ARG A 639 -0.98 -14.86 38.99
C ARG A 639 -1.91 -16.00 39.42
N LEU A 640 -2.89 -16.36 38.61
CA LEU A 640 -3.79 -17.47 38.91
C LEU A 640 -3.05 -18.81 38.99
N LEU A 641 -2.11 -19.04 38.10
CA LEU A 641 -1.30 -20.27 38.07
C LEU A 641 -0.35 -20.34 39.26
N ILE A 642 0.33 -19.25 39.59
CA ILE A 642 1.22 -19.16 40.77
C ILE A 642 0.44 -19.34 42.05
N ASP A 643 -0.70 -18.61 42.23
CA ASP A 643 -1.54 -18.71 43.41
C ASP A 643 -2.12 -20.14 43.57
N TRP A 644 -2.49 -20.80 42.46
CA TRP A 644 -3.00 -22.18 42.48
C TRP A 644 -1.92 -23.16 43.00
N TYR A 645 -0.67 -23.01 42.50
CA TYR A 645 0.43 -23.88 42.90
C TYR A 645 0.84 -23.68 44.37
N VAL A 646 1.01 -22.41 44.77
CA VAL A 646 1.41 -22.07 46.16
C VAL A 646 0.34 -22.42 47.18
N ASN A 647 -0.98 -22.26 46.86
CA ASN A 647 -2.05 -22.64 47.73
C ASN A 647 -2.16 -24.16 47.95
N ARG A 648 -1.53 -24.97 47.07
CA ARG A 648 -1.43 -26.45 47.25
C ARG A 648 -0.16 -26.87 48.02
N GLY A 649 0.56 -25.92 48.61
CA GLY A 649 1.79 -26.18 49.40
C GLY A 649 3.04 -26.23 48.53
N GLY A 650 2.97 -25.83 47.26
CA GLY A 650 4.13 -25.79 46.40
C GLY A 650 5.11 -24.66 46.77
N ASN A 651 6.40 -24.95 46.75
CA ASN A 651 7.47 -23.95 46.93
C ASN A 651 8.01 -23.53 45.56
N LEU A 652 8.06 -22.21 45.30
CA LEU A 652 8.55 -21.60 44.09
C LEU A 652 9.83 -20.76 44.37
N ASP A 653 10.96 -21.26 43.85
CA ASP A 653 12.15 -20.44 43.72
C ASP A 653 12.05 -19.68 42.39
N PHE A 654 12.04 -18.35 42.40
CA PHE A 654 12.04 -17.50 41.22
C PHE A 654 13.46 -17.37 40.62
N SER A 655 14.22 -18.43 40.65
CA SER A 655 15.59 -18.54 40.12
C SER A 655 16.02 -20.00 40.09
N THR A 656 16.98 -20.35 39.22
CA THR A 656 17.68 -21.63 39.29
C THR A 656 18.89 -21.60 40.21
N ALA A 657 19.49 -22.70 40.48
CA ALA A 657 20.73 -22.76 41.30
C ALA A 657 21.86 -21.91 40.69
N ILE A 658 21.91 -21.78 39.37
CA ILE A 658 22.91 -20.98 38.63
C ILE A 658 22.57 -19.51 38.68
N THR A 659 21.32 -19.13 38.42
CA THR A 659 20.88 -17.74 38.27
C THR A 659 20.60 -17.05 39.60
N LYS A 660 20.52 -17.79 40.72
CA LYS A 660 20.26 -17.25 42.05
C LYS A 660 21.27 -16.21 42.50
N LYS A 661 22.53 -16.32 42.04
CA LYS A 661 23.62 -15.39 42.36
C LYS A 661 23.92 -14.42 41.25
N LEU A 662 23.33 -14.60 40.05
CA LEU A 662 23.61 -13.77 38.90
C LEU A 662 22.99 -12.38 39.09
N PHE A 663 23.76 -11.36 38.80
CA PHE A 663 23.39 -9.97 38.98
C PHE A 663 22.98 -9.55 40.40
N ARG A 664 23.29 -10.35 41.41
CA ARG A 664 23.05 -10.01 42.81
C ARG A 664 24.22 -9.17 43.36
N ASN A 665 23.91 -8.06 44.05
CA ASN A 665 24.90 -7.16 44.65
C ASN A 665 25.78 -6.39 43.66
N ILE A 666 25.23 -6.07 42.49
CA ILE A 666 25.91 -5.15 41.58
C ILE A 666 25.76 -3.73 42.12
N ASN A 667 26.89 -3.10 42.46
CA ASN A 667 26.94 -1.67 42.87
C ASN A 667 27.81 -0.93 41.87
N ILE A 668 27.20 -0.42 40.81
CA ILE A 668 27.88 0.35 39.77
C ILE A 668 27.57 1.84 40.00
N GLU A 669 28.61 2.65 40.04
CA GLU A 669 28.46 4.10 40.10
C GLU A 669 28.29 4.71 38.70
N PHE A 670 27.07 4.55 38.13
CA PHE A 670 26.73 5.01 36.80
C PHE A 670 26.97 6.52 36.62
N LEU A 671 26.61 7.31 37.60
CA LEU A 671 26.76 8.78 37.53
C LEU A 671 28.21 9.27 37.48
N GLN A 672 29.17 8.49 38.01
CA GLN A 672 30.60 8.84 37.88
C GLN A 672 31.06 8.66 36.42
N LYS A 673 30.51 7.64 35.72
CA LYS A 673 30.86 7.32 34.35
C LYS A 673 30.12 8.16 33.30
N ARG A 674 29.15 9.02 33.70
CA ARG A 674 28.32 9.79 32.78
C ARG A 674 29.09 10.67 31.80
N LYS A 675 30.26 11.26 32.24
CA LYS A 675 31.09 12.07 31.35
C LYS A 675 31.67 11.23 30.18
N ILE A 676 32.08 9.99 30.47
CA ILE A 676 32.56 9.06 29.47
C ILE A 676 31.42 8.69 28.53
N ALA A 677 30.22 8.39 29.06
CA ALA A 677 29.04 8.10 28.30
C ALA A 677 28.64 9.25 27.35
N TYR A 678 28.67 10.52 27.84
CA TYR A 678 28.41 11.69 27.00
C TYR A 678 29.45 11.84 25.87
N ILE A 679 30.75 11.56 26.14
CA ILE A 679 31.77 11.60 25.09
C ILE A 679 31.54 10.50 24.06
N VAL A 680 31.28 9.27 24.49
CA VAL A 680 31.02 8.15 23.59
C VAL A 680 29.78 8.42 22.73
N SER A 681 28.66 8.80 23.35
CA SER A 681 27.42 9.12 22.64
C SER A 681 27.58 10.34 21.73
N GLY A 682 28.27 11.38 22.21
CA GLY A 682 28.57 12.55 21.39
C GLY A 682 29.42 12.22 20.15
N THR A 683 30.42 11.34 20.32
CA THR A 683 31.22 10.84 19.18
C THR A 683 30.34 10.02 18.20
N LEU A 684 29.50 9.11 18.72
CA LEU A 684 28.59 8.34 17.88
C LEU A 684 27.62 9.24 17.12
N ILE A 685 27.04 10.26 17.76
CA ILE A 685 26.16 11.24 17.11
C ILE A 685 26.92 12.01 16.02
N VAL A 686 28.14 12.48 16.30
CA VAL A 686 28.95 13.21 15.31
C VAL A 686 29.30 12.33 14.12
N VAL A 687 29.68 11.08 14.34
CA VAL A 687 29.95 10.11 13.27
C VAL A 687 28.68 9.83 12.47
N SER A 688 27.54 9.62 13.15
CA SER A 688 26.24 9.39 12.53
C SER A 688 25.83 10.58 11.66
N LEU A 689 25.87 11.80 12.18
CA LEU A 689 25.54 13.00 11.43
C LEU A 689 26.55 13.24 10.29
N GLY A 690 27.83 13.02 10.54
CA GLY A 690 28.86 13.11 9.49
C GLY A 690 28.57 12.16 8.33
N SER A 691 28.21 10.90 8.64
CA SER A 691 27.81 9.93 7.61
C SER A 691 26.52 10.34 6.88
N LEU A 692 25.51 10.81 7.62
CA LEU A 692 24.26 11.29 7.01
C LEU A 692 24.49 12.42 6.01
N PHE A 693 25.45 13.33 6.29
CA PHE A 693 25.81 14.41 5.38
C PHE A 693 26.70 13.99 4.22
N THR A 694 27.58 13.00 4.40
CA THR A 694 28.54 12.59 3.37
C THR A 694 28.04 11.45 2.50
N ASN A 695 27.43 10.43 3.09
CA ASN A 695 26.93 9.25 2.40
C ASN A 695 25.44 9.36 2.06
N GLY A 696 24.66 10.17 2.82
CA GLY A 696 23.21 10.21 2.71
C GLY A 696 22.55 8.94 3.26
N LEU A 697 21.34 8.71 2.79
CA LEU A 697 20.52 7.52 3.09
C LEU A 697 20.09 6.89 1.77
N ASP A 698 20.03 5.58 1.71
CA ASP A 698 19.48 4.85 0.57
C ASP A 698 17.95 4.91 0.65
N GLN A 699 17.35 5.83 -0.10
CA GLN A 699 15.90 6.07 -0.08
C GLN A 699 15.20 5.16 -1.07
N GLY A 700 14.30 4.32 -0.59
CA GLY A 700 13.43 3.49 -1.42
C GLY A 700 12.43 4.31 -2.25
N VAL A 701 11.75 3.64 -3.17
CA VAL A 701 10.73 4.27 -4.04
C VAL A 701 9.58 4.90 -3.25
N ASP A 702 9.32 4.48 -2.02
CA ASP A 702 8.35 5.10 -1.11
C ASP A 702 8.65 6.58 -0.85
N PHE A 703 9.92 6.97 -0.89
CA PHE A 703 10.37 8.32 -0.59
C PHE A 703 10.83 9.13 -1.81
N VAL A 704 11.13 8.46 -2.93
CA VAL A 704 11.63 9.17 -4.13
C VAL A 704 10.71 9.03 -5.33
N GLY A 705 9.70 8.20 -5.24
CA GLY A 705 8.91 7.74 -6.38
C GLY A 705 9.71 6.84 -7.31
N GLY A 706 9.02 6.05 -8.12
CA GLY A 706 9.66 5.13 -9.06
C GLY A 706 8.98 3.78 -9.15
N ARG A 707 9.67 2.86 -9.80
CA ARG A 707 9.26 1.47 -9.94
C ARG A 707 10.36 0.54 -9.48
N ASN A 708 9.99 -0.49 -8.73
CA ASN A 708 10.85 -1.58 -8.31
C ASN A 708 10.35 -2.89 -8.91
N TYR A 709 11.25 -3.68 -9.45
CA TYR A 709 11.01 -5.01 -9.95
C TYR A 709 11.93 -6.00 -9.25
N GLN A 710 11.39 -7.07 -8.69
CA GLN A 710 12.18 -8.18 -8.18
C GLN A 710 12.14 -9.30 -9.20
N VAL A 711 13.28 -9.59 -9.79
CA VAL A 711 13.43 -10.61 -10.84
C VAL A 711 14.33 -11.72 -10.31
N ARG A 712 13.89 -12.96 -10.49
CA ARG A 712 14.68 -14.15 -10.16
C ARG A 712 15.15 -14.81 -11.44
N PHE A 713 16.40 -15.22 -11.44
CA PHE A 713 17.10 -15.85 -12.55
C PHE A 713 17.34 -17.33 -12.24
N ASN A 714 17.69 -18.13 -13.27
CA ASN A 714 18.05 -19.55 -13.08
C ASN A 714 19.39 -19.73 -12.38
N GLU A 715 20.32 -18.80 -12.60
CA GLU A 715 21.68 -18.81 -12.07
C GLU A 715 21.98 -17.52 -11.30
N ALA A 716 22.99 -17.59 -10.43
CA ALA A 716 23.47 -16.42 -9.71
C ALA A 716 24.00 -15.37 -10.70
N ILE A 717 23.50 -14.14 -10.55
CA ILE A 717 23.83 -13.02 -11.43
C ILE A 717 24.28 -11.81 -10.61
N THR A 718 25.29 -11.11 -11.08
CA THR A 718 25.73 -9.88 -10.45
C THR A 718 24.95 -8.67 -10.99
N PRO A 719 24.53 -7.71 -10.14
CA PRO A 719 23.87 -6.50 -10.60
C PRO A 719 24.66 -5.74 -11.68
N SER A 720 26.00 -5.75 -11.60
CA SER A 720 26.88 -5.09 -12.57
C SER A 720 26.79 -5.65 -13.97
N GLU A 721 26.41 -6.93 -14.13
CA GLU A 721 26.22 -7.55 -15.45
C GLU A 721 24.95 -7.06 -16.13
N LEU A 722 23.93 -6.68 -15.34
CA LEU A 722 22.63 -6.21 -15.84
C LEU A 722 22.63 -4.71 -16.16
N MET A 723 23.46 -3.91 -15.46
CA MET A 723 23.44 -2.45 -15.53
C MET A 723 23.55 -1.89 -16.96
N PRO A 724 24.43 -2.37 -17.86
CA PRO A 724 24.53 -1.81 -19.22
C PRO A 724 23.23 -1.96 -20.03
N ALA A 725 22.54 -3.08 -19.87
CA ALA A 725 21.26 -3.33 -20.55
C ALA A 725 20.12 -2.50 -19.96
N LEU A 726 20.10 -2.36 -18.63
CA LEU A 726 19.09 -1.58 -17.90
C LEU A 726 19.25 -0.07 -18.14
N GLU A 727 20.48 0.44 -18.16
CA GLU A 727 20.75 1.84 -18.50
C GLU A 727 20.41 2.14 -19.97
N GLY A 728 20.65 1.19 -20.87
CA GLY A 728 20.25 1.29 -22.27
C GLY A 728 18.73 1.38 -22.46
N ALA A 729 17.96 0.61 -21.65
CA ALA A 729 16.50 0.59 -21.72
C ALA A 729 15.86 1.81 -21.03
N PHE A 730 16.35 2.18 -19.84
CA PHE A 730 15.66 3.13 -18.94
C PHE A 730 16.39 4.46 -18.75
N GLY A 731 17.58 4.64 -19.34
CA GLY A 731 18.43 5.84 -19.16
C GLY A 731 19.04 5.96 -17.76
N SER A 732 18.31 5.56 -16.72
CA SER A 732 18.80 5.44 -15.34
C SER A 732 18.08 4.30 -14.62
N ALA A 733 18.85 3.38 -14.07
CA ALA A 733 18.37 2.28 -13.26
C ALA A 733 19.35 2.00 -12.12
N ASP A 734 18.89 1.36 -11.08
CA ASP A 734 19.71 0.79 -10.00
C ASP A 734 19.37 -0.69 -9.87
N ALA A 735 20.36 -1.51 -9.67
CA ALA A 735 20.19 -2.94 -9.50
C ALA A 735 20.96 -3.42 -8.26
N LYS A 736 20.31 -4.20 -7.41
CA LYS A 736 20.89 -4.74 -6.17
C LYS A 736 20.50 -6.20 -6.02
N THR A 737 21.43 -7.02 -5.55
CA THR A 737 21.07 -8.39 -5.12
C THR A 737 20.05 -8.31 -3.98
N PHE A 738 19.04 -9.17 -4.05
CA PHE A 738 17.98 -9.19 -3.06
C PHE A 738 17.69 -10.63 -2.62
N GLY A 739 18.13 -10.96 -1.43
CA GLY A 739 17.98 -12.30 -0.88
C GLY A 739 19.01 -13.27 -1.38
N SER A 740 18.62 -14.12 -2.33
CA SER A 740 19.53 -15.09 -2.95
C SER A 740 20.38 -14.45 -4.06
N ALA A 741 21.46 -15.10 -4.43
CA ALA A 741 22.34 -14.63 -5.49
C ALA A 741 21.68 -14.64 -6.87
N GLU A 742 20.62 -15.40 -7.03
CA GLU A 742 19.81 -15.51 -8.25
C GLU A 742 18.73 -14.43 -8.35
N GLN A 743 18.53 -13.61 -7.31
CA GLN A 743 17.46 -12.62 -7.28
C GLN A 743 18.00 -11.21 -7.22
N VAL A 744 17.50 -10.35 -8.13
CA VAL A 744 17.90 -8.94 -8.25
C VAL A 744 16.68 -8.04 -8.12
N LYS A 745 16.81 -6.99 -7.32
CA LYS A 745 15.89 -5.86 -7.25
C LYS A 745 16.38 -4.77 -8.19
N ILE A 746 15.53 -4.39 -9.13
CA ILE A 746 15.79 -3.37 -10.15
C ILE A 746 14.88 -2.17 -9.88
N SER A 747 15.46 -1.00 -9.73
CA SER A 747 14.75 0.26 -9.44
C SER A 747 14.95 1.25 -10.57
N THR A 748 13.88 1.90 -11.04
CA THR A 748 13.94 2.94 -12.07
C THR A 748 12.90 4.04 -11.86
N LYS A 749 13.23 5.26 -12.31
CA LYS A 749 12.32 6.41 -12.39
C LYS A 749 11.80 6.68 -13.81
N TYR A 750 12.08 5.78 -14.75
CA TYR A 750 11.65 5.92 -16.13
C TYR A 750 10.14 6.07 -16.22
N LYS A 751 9.65 7.09 -16.92
CA LYS A 751 8.23 7.41 -17.09
C LYS A 751 7.42 7.40 -15.77
N VAL A 752 8.02 7.84 -14.64
CA VAL A 752 7.39 7.74 -13.31
C VAL A 752 6.11 8.57 -13.18
N ASN A 753 5.98 9.65 -13.95
CA ASN A 753 4.82 10.54 -13.96
C ASN A 753 3.65 10.01 -14.83
N GLU A 754 3.89 8.97 -15.60
CA GLU A 754 2.87 8.35 -16.45
C GLU A 754 2.21 7.20 -15.69
N THR A 755 0.88 7.26 -15.57
CA THR A 755 0.10 6.36 -14.71
C THR A 755 -0.77 5.37 -15.48
N SER A 756 -0.76 5.42 -16.82
CA SER A 756 -1.59 4.52 -17.62
C SER A 756 -1.10 3.06 -17.59
N ALA A 757 -2.03 2.13 -17.72
CA ALA A 757 -1.73 0.70 -17.72
C ALA A 757 -0.87 0.28 -18.92
N GLU A 758 -1.04 0.95 -20.06
CA GLU A 758 -0.27 0.71 -21.27
C GLU A 758 1.21 1.03 -21.07
N VAL A 759 1.51 2.12 -20.35
CA VAL A 759 2.90 2.50 -20.03
C VAL A 759 3.54 1.50 -19.07
N ASP A 760 2.80 1.03 -18.09
CA ASP A 760 3.31 0.01 -17.17
C ASP A 760 3.61 -1.32 -17.87
N GLU A 761 2.84 -1.68 -18.88
CA GLU A 761 3.10 -2.85 -19.71
C GLU A 761 4.27 -2.64 -20.67
N GLU A 762 4.38 -1.47 -21.30
CA GLU A 762 5.54 -1.08 -22.12
C GLU A 762 6.84 -1.23 -21.33
N ILE A 763 6.88 -0.67 -20.11
CA ILE A 763 8.06 -0.74 -19.25
C ILE A 763 8.42 -2.18 -18.87
N ARG A 764 7.41 -3.05 -18.62
CA ARG A 764 7.67 -4.48 -18.36
C ARG A 764 8.20 -5.21 -19.58
N LYS A 765 7.74 -4.88 -20.79
CA LYS A 765 8.27 -5.45 -22.04
C LYS A 765 9.71 -4.97 -22.28
N GLU A 766 10.00 -3.70 -22.01
CA GLU A 766 11.37 -3.19 -22.09
C GLU A 766 12.29 -3.86 -21.06
N LEU A 767 11.82 -4.02 -19.82
CA LEU A 767 12.54 -4.76 -18.79
C LEU A 767 12.82 -6.20 -19.21
N PHE A 768 11.82 -6.91 -19.70
CA PHE A 768 11.99 -8.26 -20.22
C PHE A 768 13.00 -8.32 -21.38
N SER A 769 12.91 -7.37 -22.31
CA SER A 769 13.84 -7.29 -23.46
C SER A 769 15.29 -7.05 -23.02
N ALA A 770 15.50 -6.18 -22.02
CA ALA A 770 16.82 -5.93 -21.45
C ALA A 770 17.39 -7.15 -20.71
N LEU A 771 16.54 -7.93 -20.03
CA LEU A 771 16.93 -9.11 -19.24
C LEU A 771 16.94 -10.42 -20.02
N LYS A 772 16.36 -10.43 -21.23
CA LYS A 772 16.20 -11.64 -22.06
C LYS A 772 17.47 -12.47 -22.25
N PRO A 773 18.69 -11.90 -22.40
CA PRO A 773 19.93 -12.68 -22.51
C PRO A 773 20.22 -13.56 -21.30
N HIS A 774 19.67 -13.21 -20.13
CA HIS A 774 19.90 -13.90 -18.85
C HIS A 774 18.70 -14.75 -18.40
N LEU A 775 17.63 -14.85 -19.21
CA LEU A 775 16.38 -15.54 -18.88
C LEU A 775 16.15 -16.83 -19.71
N GLU A 776 17.20 -17.45 -20.24
CA GLU A 776 17.26 -18.76 -20.91
C GLU A 776 15.93 -19.26 -21.53
N GLY A 777 15.45 -18.63 -22.62
CA GLY A 777 14.29 -19.14 -23.36
C GLY A 777 12.93 -18.90 -22.73
N LEU A 778 12.86 -18.14 -21.62
CA LEU A 778 11.61 -17.77 -20.97
C LEU A 778 10.77 -16.88 -21.92
N SER A 779 9.48 -17.18 -22.07
CA SER A 779 8.57 -16.30 -22.80
C SER A 779 8.20 -15.08 -21.96
N TYR A 780 7.70 -13.98 -22.59
CA TYR A 780 7.21 -12.82 -21.86
C TYR A 780 6.02 -13.18 -20.97
N GLU A 781 5.15 -14.04 -21.44
CA GLU A 781 3.98 -14.50 -20.67
C GLU A 781 4.40 -15.28 -19.43
N ASP A 782 5.40 -16.17 -19.54
CA ASP A 782 5.96 -16.87 -18.38
C ASP A 782 6.71 -15.93 -17.44
N PHE A 783 7.42 -14.93 -18.00
CA PHE A 783 8.13 -13.92 -17.21
C PHE A 783 7.19 -13.13 -16.30
N ILE A 784 5.99 -12.76 -16.76
CA ILE A 784 4.99 -11.99 -15.98
C ILE A 784 3.95 -12.88 -15.28
N SER A 785 3.91 -14.20 -15.58
CA SER A 785 2.86 -15.10 -15.05
C SER A 785 2.81 -15.12 -13.52
N ASP A 786 1.62 -15.30 -12.95
CA ASP A 786 1.36 -15.41 -11.51
C ASP A 786 1.19 -16.88 -11.06
N ASN A 787 1.96 -17.80 -11.65
CA ASN A 787 1.89 -19.21 -11.29
C ASN A 787 2.47 -19.43 -9.89
N GLN A 788 1.76 -20.23 -9.06
CA GLN A 788 2.19 -20.57 -7.69
C GLN A 788 3.53 -21.33 -7.64
N HIS A 789 3.91 -22.02 -8.70
CA HIS A 789 5.16 -22.76 -8.82
C HIS A 789 6.24 -22.01 -9.61
N LYS A 790 6.03 -20.73 -9.85
CA LYS A 790 7.01 -19.90 -10.55
C LYS A 790 8.30 -19.76 -9.75
N THR A 791 9.40 -20.16 -10.36
CA THR A 791 10.73 -20.08 -9.76
C THR A 791 11.62 -19.03 -10.42
N VAL A 792 11.30 -18.58 -11.65
CA VAL A 792 12.10 -17.64 -12.46
C VAL A 792 11.20 -16.59 -13.10
N GLY A 793 11.72 -15.39 -13.28
CA GLY A 793 11.03 -14.26 -13.89
C GLY A 793 10.66 -13.15 -12.89
N LEU A 794 9.66 -12.35 -13.21
CA LEU A 794 9.18 -11.24 -12.38
C LEU A 794 8.40 -11.76 -11.18
N MET A 795 8.98 -11.64 -9.97
CA MET A 795 8.41 -12.16 -8.73
C MET A 795 7.57 -11.11 -8.00
N LYS A 796 8.00 -9.84 -8.06
CA LYS A 796 7.33 -8.71 -7.41
C LYS A 796 7.51 -7.45 -8.24
N SER A 797 6.46 -6.64 -8.32
CA SER A 797 6.48 -5.32 -8.96
C SER A 797 5.84 -4.31 -8.02
N TYR A 798 6.51 -3.15 -7.86
CA TYR A 798 6.06 -2.08 -6.98
C TYR A 798 6.28 -0.72 -7.64
N LYS A 799 5.23 0.10 -7.69
CA LYS A 799 5.23 1.45 -8.28
C LYS A 799 4.70 2.45 -7.27
N VAL A 800 5.38 3.56 -7.14
CA VAL A 800 4.95 4.72 -6.34
C VAL A 800 5.10 5.99 -7.16
N SER A 801 4.02 6.76 -7.25
CA SER A 801 4.08 8.08 -7.90
C SER A 801 4.85 9.08 -7.03
N PRO A 802 5.49 10.11 -7.62
CA PRO A 802 6.19 11.15 -6.86
C PRO A 802 5.31 11.86 -5.83
N THR A 803 4.05 12.10 -6.15
CA THR A 803 3.08 12.73 -5.24
C THR A 803 2.86 11.90 -3.98
N ILE A 804 2.69 10.58 -4.13
CA ILE A 804 2.55 9.67 -2.99
C ILE A 804 3.84 9.62 -2.17
N ALA A 805 5.00 9.58 -2.83
CA ALA A 805 6.28 9.58 -2.13
C ALA A 805 6.48 10.83 -1.27
N ASP A 806 6.08 12.00 -1.75
CA ASP A 806 6.15 13.24 -0.97
C ASP A 806 5.16 13.27 0.21
N ASP A 807 3.96 12.70 0.03
CA ASP A 807 2.99 12.57 1.13
C ASP A 807 3.52 11.61 2.20
N ILE A 808 4.06 10.46 1.82
CA ILE A 808 4.69 9.50 2.75
C ILE A 808 5.82 10.16 3.55
N LYS A 809 6.66 10.99 2.91
CA LYS A 809 7.70 11.75 3.62
C LYS A 809 7.13 12.66 4.71
N LYS A 810 6.10 13.43 4.36
CA LYS A 810 5.45 14.37 5.30
C LYS A 810 4.77 13.64 6.45
N GLU A 811 3.99 12.61 6.14
CA GLU A 811 3.29 11.81 7.15
C GLU A 811 4.29 11.11 8.08
N SER A 812 5.37 10.54 7.54
CA SER A 812 6.45 9.93 8.32
C SER A 812 7.11 10.93 9.28
N PHE A 813 7.41 12.14 8.79
CA PHE A 813 7.97 13.20 9.62
C PHE A 813 7.02 13.58 10.77
N TRP A 814 5.73 13.79 10.47
CA TRP A 814 4.74 14.15 11.49
C TRP A 814 4.44 13.00 12.45
N ALA A 815 4.48 11.75 12.00
CA ALA A 815 4.31 10.58 12.86
C ALA A 815 5.45 10.47 13.88
N VAL A 816 6.72 10.65 13.45
CA VAL A 816 7.88 10.62 14.35
C VAL A 816 7.86 11.80 15.30
N LEU A 817 7.66 13.02 14.80
CA LEU A 817 7.59 14.22 15.64
C LEU A 817 6.41 14.16 16.62
N GLY A 818 5.25 13.77 16.15
CA GLY A 818 4.05 13.59 16.96
C GLY A 818 4.25 12.56 18.06
N SER A 819 4.92 11.43 17.78
CA SER A 819 5.22 10.41 18.77
C SER A 819 6.12 10.97 19.89
N LEU A 820 7.15 11.73 19.54
CA LEU A 820 8.03 12.38 20.52
C LEU A 820 7.28 13.38 21.41
N ILE A 821 6.36 14.16 20.84
CA ILE A 821 5.53 15.12 21.59
C ILE A 821 4.56 14.39 22.52
N VAL A 822 3.84 13.38 22.02
CA VAL A 822 2.87 12.60 22.82
C VAL A 822 3.57 11.92 24.00
N VAL A 823 4.72 11.32 23.74
CA VAL A 823 5.54 10.69 24.79
C VAL A 823 6.06 11.70 25.79
N PHE A 824 6.57 12.85 25.33
CA PHE A 824 7.01 13.94 26.23
C PHE A 824 5.88 14.35 27.17
N LEU A 825 4.68 14.57 26.64
CA LEU A 825 3.49 14.95 27.40
C LEU A 825 3.07 13.85 28.38
N TYR A 826 3.06 12.58 27.94
CA TYR A 826 2.73 11.45 28.80
C TYR A 826 3.67 11.36 30.02
N ILE A 827 5.00 11.43 29.79
CA ILE A 827 5.99 11.38 30.87
C ILE A 827 5.88 12.60 31.77
N LEU A 828 5.59 13.79 31.22
CA LEU A 828 5.36 15.01 31.99
C LEU A 828 4.15 14.86 32.94
N LEU A 829 3.05 14.35 32.46
CA LEU A 829 1.84 14.10 33.25
C LEU A 829 2.09 13.04 34.33
N ARG A 830 2.82 11.99 33.97
CA ARG A 830 3.09 10.84 34.85
C ARG A 830 4.06 11.15 35.99
N PHE A 831 5.14 11.84 35.70
CA PHE A 831 6.21 12.14 36.67
C PHE A 831 6.13 13.56 37.27
N LYS A 832 5.31 14.45 36.73
CA LYS A 832 5.04 15.81 37.18
C LYS A 832 6.29 16.74 37.25
N LYS A 833 7.40 16.32 36.66
CA LYS A 833 8.66 17.08 36.56
C LYS A 833 9.21 16.99 35.15
N TRP A 834 9.38 18.12 34.48
CA TRP A 834 9.82 18.19 33.07
C TRP A 834 11.21 17.58 32.82
N GLN A 835 12.05 17.45 33.87
CA GLN A 835 13.38 16.87 33.78
C GLN A 835 13.34 15.39 33.37
N TYR A 836 12.33 14.63 33.81
CA TYR A 836 12.11 13.24 33.40
C TYR A 836 11.77 13.17 31.92
N SER A 837 10.86 14.04 31.46
CA SER A 837 10.47 14.10 30.04
C SER A 837 11.65 14.49 29.16
N LEU A 838 12.43 15.49 29.57
CA LEU A 838 13.61 15.90 28.81
C LEU A 838 14.65 14.78 28.71
N GLY A 839 14.93 14.07 29.83
CA GLY A 839 15.87 12.96 29.83
C GLY A 839 15.44 11.85 28.89
N ALA A 840 14.16 11.46 28.94
CA ALA A 840 13.59 10.42 28.06
C ALA A 840 13.63 10.81 26.58
N VAL A 841 13.12 12.00 26.23
CA VAL A 841 13.09 12.43 24.82
C VAL A 841 14.49 12.61 24.25
N THR A 842 15.45 13.11 25.05
CA THR A 842 16.84 13.24 24.58
C THR A 842 17.47 11.87 24.31
N ALA A 843 17.17 10.86 25.12
CA ALA A 843 17.65 9.49 24.90
C ALA A 843 17.03 8.89 23.62
N VAL A 844 15.73 9.06 23.41
CA VAL A 844 15.06 8.60 22.19
C VAL A 844 15.64 9.29 20.95
N PHE A 845 15.84 10.60 21.01
CA PHE A 845 16.44 11.35 19.90
C PHE A 845 17.86 10.85 19.58
N HIS A 846 18.67 10.58 20.60
CA HIS A 846 19.97 9.95 20.46
C HIS A 846 19.87 8.59 19.77
N ASP A 847 18.91 7.73 20.16
CA ASP A 847 18.76 6.39 19.63
C ASP A 847 18.36 6.43 18.14
N VAL A 848 17.42 7.30 17.80
CA VAL A 848 16.98 7.49 16.39
C VAL A 848 18.14 7.96 15.51
N ILE A 849 18.94 8.95 15.96
CA ILE A 849 20.11 9.44 15.21
C ILE A 849 21.13 8.33 14.99
N ILE A 850 21.37 7.48 15.99
CA ILE A 850 22.34 6.38 15.85
C ILE A 850 21.82 5.32 14.88
N VAL A 851 20.53 4.95 14.95
CA VAL A 851 19.96 4.00 13.99
C VAL A 851 20.10 4.52 12.56
N LEU A 852 19.71 5.78 12.31
CA LEU A 852 19.89 6.43 11.00
C LEU A 852 21.37 6.49 10.58
N GLY A 853 22.28 6.79 11.52
CA GLY A 853 23.71 6.82 11.28
C GLY A 853 24.28 5.45 10.92
N VAL A 854 23.85 4.38 11.59
CA VAL A 854 24.26 3.01 11.27
C VAL A 854 23.80 2.64 9.87
N PHE A 855 22.55 2.92 9.50
CA PHE A 855 22.05 2.70 8.14
C PHE A 855 22.90 3.46 7.11
N SER A 856 23.13 4.76 7.32
CA SER A 856 23.96 5.58 6.44
C SER A 856 25.42 5.09 6.31
N LEU A 857 25.98 4.50 7.37
CA LEU A 857 27.33 3.96 7.34
C LEU A 857 27.42 2.62 6.62
N THR A 858 26.36 1.80 6.71
CA THR A 858 26.47 0.36 6.39
C THR A 858 25.78 -0.04 5.09
N TYR A 859 24.85 0.75 4.52
CA TYR A 859 24.04 0.34 3.38
C TYR A 859 24.85 -0.04 2.12
N LYS A 860 26.08 0.48 1.97
CA LYS A 860 26.92 0.21 0.78
C LYS A 860 27.65 -1.13 0.81
N PHE A 861 27.77 -1.77 1.99
CA PHE A 861 28.58 -2.98 2.13
C PHE A 861 27.89 -4.14 2.86
N MET A 862 26.67 -3.92 3.38
CA MET A 862 25.90 -5.02 3.95
C MET A 862 25.33 -5.91 2.85
N PRO A 863 25.33 -7.25 3.04
CA PRO A 863 24.83 -8.20 2.04
C PRO A 863 23.31 -8.28 1.95
N PHE A 864 22.58 -7.40 2.60
CA PHE A 864 21.10 -7.31 2.58
C PHE A 864 20.66 -5.87 2.43
N ASN A 865 19.42 -5.69 1.96
CA ASN A 865 18.86 -4.37 1.65
C ASN A 865 18.67 -3.54 2.92
N LEU A 866 19.22 -2.31 2.94
CA LEU A 866 19.09 -1.30 3.98
C LEU A 866 18.43 -0.01 3.44
N GLU A 867 17.53 -0.15 2.47
CA GLU A 867 16.76 1.00 2.00
C GLU A 867 15.84 1.54 3.10
N ILE A 868 15.69 2.85 3.10
CA ILE A 868 14.69 3.52 3.91
C ILE A 868 13.36 3.52 3.16
N ASP A 869 12.44 2.74 3.68
CA ASP A 869 11.08 2.57 3.20
C ASP A 869 10.06 2.85 4.33
N GLN A 870 8.79 2.64 4.08
CA GLN A 870 7.77 2.78 5.13
C GLN A 870 7.98 1.79 6.29
N ALA A 871 8.49 0.58 6.04
CA ALA A 871 8.77 -0.40 7.09
C ALA A 871 9.88 0.11 8.03
N PHE A 872 10.90 0.79 7.50
CA PHE A 872 11.92 1.43 8.33
C PHE A 872 11.34 2.49 9.27
N ILE A 873 10.36 3.30 8.83
CA ILE A 873 9.67 4.27 9.71
C ILE A 873 8.92 3.55 10.85
N ALA A 874 8.29 2.42 10.53
CA ALA A 874 7.66 1.58 11.55
C ALA A 874 8.68 1.04 12.57
N ALA A 875 9.88 0.65 12.11
CA ALA A 875 10.97 0.26 13.01
C ALA A 875 11.38 1.41 13.92
N ILE A 876 11.57 2.63 13.41
CA ILE A 876 11.93 3.82 14.20
C ILE A 876 10.86 4.10 15.26
N LEU A 877 9.59 4.12 14.92
CA LEU A 877 8.50 4.32 15.89
C LEU A 877 8.45 3.22 16.95
N THR A 878 8.74 1.98 16.56
CA THR A 878 8.82 0.85 17.48
C THR A 878 10.02 0.99 18.44
N VAL A 879 11.19 1.39 17.92
CA VAL A 879 12.39 1.68 18.73
C VAL A 879 12.12 2.81 19.73
N ILE A 880 11.41 3.86 19.34
CA ILE A 880 10.97 4.93 20.23
C ILE A 880 10.16 4.35 21.40
N GLY A 881 9.16 3.51 21.11
CA GLY A 881 8.34 2.87 22.13
C GLY A 881 9.11 1.95 23.05
N TYR A 882 10.01 1.14 22.48
CA TYR A 882 10.81 0.18 23.24
C TYR A 882 11.87 0.85 24.14
N SER A 883 12.61 1.82 23.62
CA SER A 883 13.61 2.58 24.41
C SER A 883 13.00 3.29 25.61
N LEU A 884 11.78 3.78 25.46
CA LEU A 884 11.02 4.40 26.54
C LEU A 884 10.56 3.42 27.61
N ASN A 885 10.26 2.18 27.28
CA ASN A 885 9.86 1.16 28.23
C ASN A 885 10.90 1.02 29.36
N ASP A 886 12.16 0.83 29.00
CA ASP A 886 13.25 0.73 29.98
C ASP A 886 13.47 2.03 30.76
N THR A 887 13.43 3.18 30.07
CA THR A 887 13.60 4.50 30.67
C THR A 887 12.52 4.77 31.73
N VAL A 888 11.25 4.48 31.43
CA VAL A 888 10.12 4.73 32.35
C VAL A 888 10.21 3.86 33.60
N VAL A 889 10.63 2.61 33.47
CA VAL A 889 10.78 1.73 34.65
C VAL A 889 11.94 2.16 35.53
N VAL A 890 13.06 2.58 34.96
CA VAL A 890 14.16 3.18 35.71
C VAL A 890 13.70 4.45 36.46
N PHE A 891 12.94 5.31 35.79
CA PHE A 891 12.41 6.52 36.39
C PHE A 891 11.37 6.24 37.49
N ASP A 892 10.52 5.23 37.31
CA ASP A 892 9.58 4.81 38.34
C ASP A 892 10.31 4.31 39.59
N ARG A 893 11.41 3.55 39.41
CA ARG A 893 12.26 3.08 40.50
C ARG A 893 12.97 4.23 41.21
N ILE A 894 13.47 5.23 40.49
CA ILE A 894 14.08 6.42 41.07
C ILE A 894 13.05 7.19 41.91
N ARG A 895 11.81 7.32 41.40
CA ARG A 895 10.71 7.97 42.13
C ARG A 895 10.34 7.21 43.40
N GLU A 896 10.28 5.89 43.36
CA GLU A 896 9.99 5.02 44.49
C GLU A 896 11.04 5.21 45.60
N TYR A 897 12.33 5.08 45.25
CA TYR A 897 13.40 5.24 46.22
C TYR A 897 13.53 6.68 46.77
N PHE A 898 13.10 7.65 46.01
CA PHE A 898 13.00 9.05 46.49
C PHE A 898 11.97 9.19 47.61
N HIS A 899 10.88 8.45 47.54
CA HIS A 899 9.81 8.44 48.53
C HIS A 899 10.14 7.58 49.75
N GLU A 900 10.77 6.43 49.53
CA GLU A 900 11.13 5.49 50.61
C GLU A 900 12.33 5.96 51.45
N HIS A 901 13.30 6.64 50.82
CA HIS A 901 14.58 6.98 51.45
C HIS A 901 14.83 8.49 51.47
N THR A 902 13.98 9.23 52.18
CA THR A 902 14.01 10.70 52.25
C THR A 902 15.35 11.28 52.73
N GLY A 903 16.19 10.51 53.43
CA GLY A 903 17.52 10.92 53.89
C GLY A 903 18.66 10.66 52.93
N TRP A 904 18.44 10.03 51.79
CA TRP A 904 19.53 9.74 50.83
C TRP A 904 19.80 10.96 49.94
N SER A 905 21.07 11.09 49.54
CA SER A 905 21.40 12.08 48.50
C SER A 905 20.85 11.65 47.15
N LEU A 906 20.49 12.61 46.26
CA LEU A 906 20.01 12.37 44.92
C LEU A 906 20.96 11.44 44.16
N ASN A 907 22.27 11.61 44.28
CA ASN A 907 23.30 10.75 43.69
C ASN A 907 23.17 9.30 44.14
N LYS A 908 22.99 9.05 45.44
CA LYS A 908 22.82 7.70 45.99
C LYS A 908 21.52 7.04 45.51
N VAL A 909 20.40 7.79 45.54
CA VAL A 909 19.10 7.33 45.06
C VAL A 909 19.22 6.85 43.61
N VAL A 910 19.77 7.66 42.71
CA VAL A 910 19.85 7.33 41.28
C VAL A 910 20.80 6.15 41.05
N ASN A 911 21.97 6.08 41.63
CA ASN A 911 22.91 4.96 41.43
C ASN A 911 22.36 3.64 41.97
N VAL A 912 21.71 3.64 43.13
CA VAL A 912 21.09 2.43 43.69
C VAL A 912 19.88 1.96 42.84
N SER A 913 19.06 2.91 42.38
CA SER A 913 17.93 2.61 41.50
C SER A 913 18.40 1.96 40.20
N LEU A 914 19.43 2.54 39.54
CA LEU A 914 20.02 1.96 38.32
C LEU A 914 20.60 0.56 38.57
N SER A 915 21.30 0.36 39.69
CA SER A 915 21.88 -0.94 40.03
C SER A 915 20.80 -1.98 40.31
N SER A 916 19.68 -1.61 40.94
CA SER A 916 18.56 -2.51 41.25
C SER A 916 17.75 -2.91 40.03
N THR A 917 17.67 -2.04 39.01
CA THR A 917 16.93 -2.33 37.77
C THR A 917 17.76 -3.04 36.69
N LEU A 918 19.08 -3.10 36.85
CA LEU A 918 20.00 -3.63 35.84
C LEU A 918 19.72 -5.08 35.45
N SER A 919 19.45 -5.96 36.43
CA SER A 919 19.13 -7.38 36.15
C SER A 919 17.88 -7.51 35.27
N ARG A 920 16.86 -6.75 35.59
CA ARG A 920 15.63 -6.72 34.81
C ARG A 920 15.87 -6.18 33.42
N THR A 921 16.48 -4.98 33.29
CA THR A 921 16.74 -4.35 31.99
C THR A 921 17.56 -5.26 31.05
N LEU A 922 18.61 -5.91 31.57
CA LEU A 922 19.38 -6.84 30.77
C LEU A 922 18.59 -8.08 30.35
N ASN A 923 17.75 -8.64 31.23
CA ASN A 923 16.95 -9.83 30.88
C ASN A 923 15.89 -9.49 29.82
N THR A 924 15.18 -8.38 29.95
CA THR A 924 14.16 -7.97 28.99
C THR A 924 14.75 -7.61 27.63
N SER A 925 15.86 -6.86 27.62
CA SER A 925 16.55 -6.55 26.37
C SER A 925 17.13 -7.80 25.71
N LEU A 926 17.65 -8.74 26.49
CA LEU A 926 18.21 -9.98 25.96
C LEU A 926 17.12 -10.89 25.36
N THR A 927 15.98 -11.06 26.04
CA THR A 927 14.87 -11.86 25.48
C THR A 927 14.36 -11.26 24.17
N THR A 928 14.18 -9.96 24.09
CA THR A 928 13.78 -9.28 22.86
C THR A 928 14.86 -9.37 21.79
N LEU A 929 16.11 -9.18 22.12
CA LEU A 929 17.24 -9.29 21.19
C LEU A 929 17.37 -10.70 20.59
N VAL A 930 17.20 -11.75 21.40
CA VAL A 930 17.23 -13.15 20.94
C VAL A 930 16.11 -13.41 19.93
N VAL A 931 14.92 -12.89 20.20
CA VAL A 931 13.78 -12.97 19.28
C VAL A 931 14.08 -12.25 17.96
N LEU A 932 14.55 -11.01 18.03
CA LEU A 932 14.89 -10.21 16.84
C LEU A 932 16.01 -10.87 16.01
N LEU A 933 17.02 -11.44 16.66
CA LEU A 933 18.10 -12.18 15.99
C LEU A 933 17.58 -13.46 15.32
N ALA A 934 16.64 -14.17 15.92
CA ALA A 934 16.02 -15.33 15.30
C ALA A 934 15.28 -14.95 14.01
N ILE A 935 14.47 -13.85 14.04
CA ILE A 935 13.79 -13.38 12.85
C ILE A 935 14.79 -12.85 11.82
N PHE A 936 15.82 -12.12 12.24
CA PHE A 936 16.85 -11.60 11.34
C PHE A 936 17.57 -12.72 10.57
N ALA A 937 17.84 -13.84 11.26
CA ALA A 937 18.54 -14.99 10.68
C ALA A 937 17.64 -15.87 9.79
N PHE A 938 16.38 -16.08 10.17
CA PHE A 938 15.48 -17.07 9.57
C PHE A 938 14.21 -16.48 8.94
N GLY A 939 13.90 -15.22 9.15
CA GLY A 939 12.63 -14.57 8.76
C GLY A 939 12.52 -14.10 7.31
N GLY A 940 13.53 -14.41 6.48
CA GLY A 940 13.55 -14.02 5.07
C GLY A 940 14.06 -12.59 4.84
N ASP A 941 14.39 -12.30 3.57
CA ASP A 941 15.12 -11.08 3.21
C ASP A 941 14.25 -9.82 3.23
N SER A 942 12.95 -9.96 2.97
CA SER A 942 12.01 -8.84 2.93
C SER A 942 11.89 -8.09 4.26
N ILE A 943 12.14 -8.76 5.40
CA ILE A 943 12.05 -8.13 6.73
C ILE A 943 13.41 -7.94 7.39
N ARG A 944 14.50 -8.38 6.75
CA ARG A 944 15.84 -8.37 7.36
C ARG A 944 16.31 -6.95 7.70
N GLY A 945 16.13 -5.98 6.80
CA GLY A 945 16.46 -4.57 7.05
C GLY A 945 15.64 -3.97 8.21
N PHE A 946 14.36 -4.28 8.26
CA PHE A 946 13.47 -3.88 9.37
C PHE A 946 13.93 -4.48 10.71
N MET A 947 14.27 -5.77 10.74
CA MET A 947 14.80 -6.43 11.95
C MET A 947 16.15 -5.85 12.38
N PHE A 948 17.01 -5.51 11.44
CA PHE A 948 18.29 -4.88 11.72
C PHE A 948 18.11 -3.52 12.41
N ALA A 949 17.17 -2.71 11.94
CA ALA A 949 16.85 -1.44 12.60
C ALA A 949 16.39 -1.65 14.06
N LEU A 950 15.54 -2.65 14.30
CA LEU A 950 15.06 -2.98 15.65
C LEU A 950 16.20 -3.52 16.54
N ILE A 951 17.07 -4.37 16.01
CA ILE A 951 18.25 -4.90 16.76
C ILE A 951 19.14 -3.74 17.21
N VAL A 952 19.52 -2.87 16.29
CA VAL A 952 20.34 -1.69 16.61
C VAL A 952 19.60 -0.83 17.64
N GLY A 953 18.31 -0.58 17.43
CA GLY A 953 17.47 0.22 18.32
C GLY A 953 17.36 -0.34 19.73
N VAL A 954 17.17 -1.64 19.91
CA VAL A 954 17.12 -2.29 21.23
C VAL A 954 18.45 -2.19 21.95
N VAL A 955 19.56 -2.45 21.26
CA VAL A 955 20.91 -2.37 21.83
C VAL A 955 21.23 -0.94 22.28
N VAL A 956 20.97 0.04 21.40
CA VAL A 956 21.22 1.46 21.68
C VAL A 956 20.26 1.99 22.76
N GLY A 957 18.98 1.61 22.71
CA GLY A 957 17.95 2.02 23.69
C GLY A 957 18.22 1.48 25.10
N THR A 958 18.71 0.25 25.20
CA THR A 958 19.15 -0.30 26.50
C THR A 958 20.32 0.48 27.09
N TYR A 959 21.27 0.88 26.24
CA TYR A 959 22.38 1.74 26.66
C TYR A 959 21.90 3.14 27.04
N SER A 960 21.07 3.77 26.23
CA SER A 960 20.67 5.17 26.39
C SER A 960 19.80 5.38 27.63
N SER A 961 18.95 4.43 28.02
CA SER A 961 18.12 4.52 29.23
C SER A 961 18.95 4.62 30.50
N LEU A 962 20.08 3.87 30.57
CA LEU A 962 20.96 3.86 31.72
C LEU A 962 21.99 5.01 31.71
N PHE A 963 22.56 5.33 30.54
CA PHE A 963 23.74 6.20 30.41
C PHE A 963 23.46 7.59 29.82
N ILE A 964 22.24 7.82 29.24
CA ILE A 964 21.86 9.12 28.67
C ILE A 964 20.62 9.68 29.38
N ALA A 965 19.47 8.98 29.35
CA ALA A 965 18.23 9.46 29.94
C ALA A 965 18.35 9.81 31.41
N THR A 966 18.85 8.86 32.20
CA THR A 966 18.99 9.01 33.67
C THR A 966 20.01 10.05 34.07
N PRO A 967 21.23 10.10 33.48
CA PRO A 967 22.17 11.16 33.76
C PRO A 967 21.69 12.56 33.35
N ILE A 968 21.02 12.75 32.24
CA ILE A 968 20.45 14.05 31.83
C ILE A 968 19.36 14.50 32.81
N MET A 969 18.47 13.59 33.19
CA MET A 969 17.45 13.86 34.22
C MET A 969 18.12 14.28 35.54
N TYR A 970 19.16 13.54 35.98
CA TYR A 970 19.91 13.85 37.20
C TYR A 970 20.56 15.24 37.13
N ASP A 971 21.31 15.55 36.07
CA ASP A 971 22.04 16.81 35.93
C ASP A 971 21.09 18.03 35.89
N THR A 972 19.96 17.90 35.18
CA THR A 972 18.92 18.93 35.10
C THR A 972 18.17 19.11 36.43
N LEU A 973 17.91 18.03 37.17
CA LEU A 973 17.25 18.08 38.48
C LEU A 973 18.18 18.70 39.52
N ALA A 974 19.45 18.28 39.54
CA ALA A 974 20.48 18.82 40.43
C ALA A 974 20.71 20.34 40.21
N ALA A 975 20.75 20.77 38.95
CA ALA A 975 20.86 22.20 38.60
C ALA A 975 19.65 23.01 39.08
N SER A 976 18.44 22.44 38.95
CA SER A 976 17.19 23.04 39.41
C SER A 976 17.16 23.19 40.95
N GLU A 977 17.59 22.15 41.67
CA GLU A 977 17.69 22.19 43.13
C GLU A 977 18.72 23.20 43.63
N LYS A 978 19.86 23.28 42.95
CA LYS A 978 20.91 24.29 43.27
C LYS A 978 20.39 25.72 43.05
N LYS A 979 19.66 25.96 41.96
CA LYS A 979 19.00 27.25 41.69
C LYS A 979 18.00 27.62 42.79
N ARG A 980 17.18 26.67 43.22
CA ARG A 980 16.18 26.86 44.27
C ARG A 980 16.85 27.21 45.62
N LYS A 981 17.84 26.44 46.02
CA LYS A 981 18.61 26.71 47.27
C LYS A 981 19.31 28.06 47.25
N LEU A 982 19.88 28.49 46.11
CA LEU A 982 20.47 29.82 45.94
C LEU A 982 19.41 30.92 46.03
N LYS A 983 18.21 30.72 45.50
CA LYS A 983 17.13 31.69 45.61
C LYS A 983 16.62 31.81 47.05
N GLU A 984 16.40 30.68 47.72
CA GLU A 984 16.02 30.63 49.15
C GLU A 984 17.09 31.28 50.05
N ALA A 985 18.39 31.05 49.80
CA ALA A 985 19.48 31.67 50.51
C ALA A 985 19.55 33.20 50.29
N ASN A 986 19.30 33.68 49.08
CA ASN A 986 19.25 35.09 48.76
C ASN A 986 18.01 35.80 49.36
N GLU A 987 16.86 35.10 49.42
CA GLU A 987 15.65 35.62 50.10
C GLU A 987 15.78 35.69 51.63
N VAL A 988 16.60 34.79 52.23
CA VAL A 988 16.91 34.82 53.66
C VAL A 988 18.01 35.87 53.96
N ALA A 989 18.85 36.24 52.98
CA ALA A 989 19.88 37.25 53.10
C ALA A 989 19.43 38.68 52.78
N ALA A 990 18.30 38.88 52.13
CA ALA A 990 17.61 40.13 51.87
C ALA A 990 16.58 40.43 52.96
#